data_ce17b3f660369edff40d68072ff3b431
#
_entry.id   ce17b3f660369edff40d68072ff3b431
#
_cell.length_a   1.000
_cell.length_b   1.000
_cell.length_c   1.000
_cell.angle_alpha   90.00
_cell.angle_beta   90.00
_cell.angle_gamma   90.00
#
_symmetry.space_group_name_H-M   'P 1'
#
loop_
_entity.id
_entity.type
_entity.pdbx_description
1 polymer ?
#
loop_
_entity_poly.entity_id
_entity_poly.type
_entity_poly.pdbx_seq_one_letter_code
_entity_poly.pdbx_strand_id
1 'polypeptide(L)'
;MEKITSKKTVFLIDGSSFLYRAYYSLRPLHTKQGEPVQAVYSFIRMIKKMIDAFKPSYLTLVWDSKGKTIRHEVYPEYKATRQEPPSDLFKQKEHIQEFADLIGITQIAQSGEEADDLMYSIAKDLEKNGMNAVFVTSDKDMGQALSDSITIFDPFKDQFIDAEVFEKNMGFSVKKLPFYFALLGDASDNIPGVKGIGKKGATDIVQQFDSLEDLYENLDKVKKERTRKALEEQKKEAFLSRQLFLLHYCPLNIDLKDLTFDRNQWMNALPLFEALEFKSLVKDIQGKLPLEKRQKLSELKGYTFKTIITEADLAELCQQIQQEKIVAIDTELNGLDPLQDKLVGLCICVKKGTAYYIPFGHEMAEKQLSRDQVLNAFKPLLIDPTIKKIMHHAKFDMLALIHYGIEVKGLIFDTLIAAHLITEDWQRIGLKSLSEYYLNEPMFTFADVVTNNGYKKFGDLPIDLATEYAASDAHQTLQLEPILRAELIKQNMYTLFETIEFPLIQVLFEMEKQGIYLDTDILQKIDKQVTYDLSEIKNHITELIGPEFKNINLNSPKQLGQLLFEQLKLPPQKKTMGRTSYSTDVEVLEALSELHPVPALIVKYRELFKLKSTYIDALPTYINPETGRIHTTFSQTAVATGRLASSNPNLQNIPTDSAHYKGLHLRSAFKPKEGNVFLSADYSQIELRVLAFLSQDEALVNAFLKGEDIHTRTAAKLFDTSIDNVISAQRQIGKRINFSILYGLTPYGLSKDLKIPFKDAKIYIEKYFAQYPQVSTWMDSIIAETKEHGYVTTYFGRRRYIPGIYEENKVLFDLARRIAINTKAQGTAAELMKLGMINLNKALKKENLNAKILLQIHDELLISVPQNELSQTEKVVKQILENVVNWNVPLVVSTRFGNDWQEITK
;
A
#
# COMPACT_ATOMS: atom_id res chain seq x y z
N MET A 1 -15.03 14.81 -25.16
CA MET A 1 -15.85 14.18 -24.09
C MET A 1 -17.34 14.24 -24.36
N GLU A 2 -17.93 15.37 -24.79
CA GLU A 2 -19.39 15.44 -25.06
C GLU A 2 -19.93 14.44 -26.08
N LYS A 3 -19.15 14.09 -27.13
CA LYS A 3 -19.56 13.08 -28.12
C LYS A 3 -19.66 11.66 -27.54
N ILE A 4 -18.85 11.35 -26.54
CA ILE A 4 -18.69 9.99 -25.99
C ILE A 4 -19.78 9.65 -24.96
N THR A 5 -20.29 10.65 -24.24
CA THR A 5 -21.37 10.50 -23.26
C THR A 5 -22.78 10.73 -23.85
N SER A 6 -22.87 10.87 -25.18
CA SER A 6 -24.16 11.07 -25.82
C SER A 6 -24.99 9.78 -25.76
N LYS A 7 -26.34 9.94 -25.64
CA LYS A 7 -27.31 8.82 -25.71
C LYS A 7 -27.28 8.04 -27.01
N LYS A 8 -26.40 8.39 -27.97
CA LYS A 8 -26.22 7.78 -29.28
C LYS A 8 -24.88 7.03 -29.42
N THR A 9 -24.26 6.66 -28.31
CA THR A 9 -22.97 5.96 -28.32
C THR A 9 -23.12 4.53 -27.82
N VAL A 10 -22.63 3.56 -28.60
CA VAL A 10 -22.60 2.14 -28.28
C VAL A 10 -21.16 1.75 -27.89
N PHE A 11 -21.02 1.10 -26.73
CA PHE A 11 -19.75 0.55 -26.28
C PHE A 11 -19.66 -0.92 -26.67
N LEU A 12 -18.66 -1.27 -27.48
CA LEU A 12 -18.40 -2.63 -27.94
C LEU A 12 -17.14 -3.12 -27.26
N ILE A 13 -17.28 -4.10 -26.37
CA ILE A 13 -16.18 -4.64 -25.57
C ILE A 13 -15.65 -5.90 -26.25
N ASP A 14 -14.37 -5.94 -26.51
CA ASP A 14 -13.65 -7.14 -26.91
C ASP A 14 -13.54 -8.10 -25.70
N GLY A 15 -14.51 -9.01 -25.59
CA GLY A 15 -14.61 -9.94 -24.47
C GLY A 15 -13.42 -10.90 -24.37
N SER A 16 -12.88 -11.32 -25.51
CA SER A 16 -11.76 -12.27 -25.57
C SER A 16 -10.46 -11.61 -25.08
N SER A 17 -10.14 -10.44 -25.57
CA SER A 17 -8.96 -9.68 -25.13
C SER A 17 -9.05 -9.31 -23.64
N PHE A 18 -10.25 -8.90 -23.18
CA PHE A 18 -10.49 -8.60 -21.77
C PHE A 18 -10.32 -9.82 -20.87
N LEU A 19 -10.83 -10.97 -21.27
CA LEU A 19 -10.71 -12.22 -20.51
C LEU A 19 -9.24 -12.62 -20.30
N TYR A 20 -8.46 -12.65 -21.37
CA TYR A 20 -7.04 -12.99 -21.26
C TYR A 20 -6.28 -12.02 -20.36
N ARG A 21 -6.51 -10.74 -20.50
CA ARG A 21 -5.86 -9.74 -19.65
C ARG A 21 -6.33 -9.81 -18.21
N ALA A 22 -7.61 -10.05 -17.96
CA ALA A 22 -8.14 -10.23 -16.62
C ALA A 22 -7.47 -11.42 -15.92
N TYR A 23 -7.24 -12.51 -16.64
CA TYR A 23 -6.58 -13.70 -16.12
C TYR A 23 -5.16 -13.42 -15.62
N TYR A 24 -4.38 -12.66 -16.39
CA TYR A 24 -2.99 -12.35 -16.02
C TYR A 24 -2.82 -11.06 -15.20
N SER A 25 -3.89 -10.33 -14.90
CA SER A 25 -3.83 -9.06 -14.18
C SER A 25 -3.74 -9.21 -12.67
N LEU A 26 -4.20 -10.31 -12.14
CA LEU A 26 -4.23 -10.62 -10.70
C LEU A 26 -3.48 -11.92 -10.42
N ARG A 27 -3.03 -12.06 -9.17
CA ARG A 27 -2.55 -13.35 -8.65
C ARG A 27 -3.70 -14.37 -8.68
N PRO A 28 -3.39 -15.67 -8.75
CA PRO A 28 -4.41 -16.70 -8.65
C PRO A 28 -5.31 -16.49 -7.41
N LEU A 29 -6.59 -16.39 -7.64
CA LEU A 29 -7.63 -16.27 -6.63
C LEU A 29 -8.56 -17.47 -6.73
N HIS A 30 -8.85 -18.10 -5.59
CA HIS A 30 -9.70 -19.29 -5.52
C HIS A 30 -10.79 -19.09 -4.49
N THR A 31 -11.95 -19.71 -4.73
CA THR A 31 -12.96 -19.89 -3.71
C THR A 31 -12.45 -20.83 -2.62
N LYS A 32 -13.15 -20.93 -1.47
CA LYS A 32 -12.82 -21.92 -0.41
C LYS A 32 -12.86 -23.37 -0.91
N GLN A 33 -13.57 -23.63 -2.00
CA GLN A 33 -13.66 -24.95 -2.64
C GLN A 33 -12.54 -25.19 -3.65
N GLY A 34 -11.63 -24.24 -3.83
CA GLY A 34 -10.48 -24.35 -4.74
C GLY A 34 -10.80 -23.98 -6.19
N GLU A 35 -11.95 -23.37 -6.48
CA GLU A 35 -12.32 -22.93 -7.82
C GLU A 35 -11.58 -21.63 -8.19
N PRO A 36 -10.84 -21.58 -9.34
CA PRO A 36 -10.12 -20.40 -9.77
C PRO A 36 -11.10 -19.32 -10.27
N VAL A 37 -10.96 -18.08 -9.74
CA VAL A 37 -11.91 -16.98 -10.00
C VAL A 37 -11.22 -15.63 -10.27
N GLN A 38 -9.89 -15.58 -10.41
CA GLN A 38 -9.14 -14.33 -10.60
C GLN A 38 -9.53 -13.57 -11.86
N ALA A 39 -9.76 -14.29 -12.98
CA ALA A 39 -10.17 -13.64 -14.22
C ALA A 39 -11.59 -13.08 -14.11
N VAL A 40 -12.50 -13.81 -13.49
CA VAL A 40 -13.89 -13.38 -13.26
C VAL A 40 -13.91 -12.10 -12.43
N TYR A 41 -13.20 -12.09 -11.30
CA TYR A 41 -13.13 -10.93 -10.41
C TYR A 41 -12.54 -9.70 -11.09
N SER A 42 -11.42 -9.88 -11.80
CA SER A 42 -10.75 -8.78 -12.51
C SER A 42 -11.61 -8.23 -13.64
N PHE A 43 -12.22 -9.11 -14.43
CA PHE A 43 -13.11 -8.74 -15.54
C PHE A 43 -14.30 -7.90 -15.03
N ILE A 44 -15.01 -8.39 -14.01
CA ILE A 44 -16.15 -7.70 -13.40
C ILE A 44 -15.74 -6.32 -12.88
N ARG A 45 -14.59 -6.20 -12.24
CA ARG A 45 -14.09 -4.90 -11.77
C ARG A 45 -13.78 -3.92 -12.89
N MET A 46 -13.25 -4.40 -14.02
CA MET A 46 -12.99 -3.56 -15.18
C MET A 46 -14.31 -3.07 -15.80
N ILE A 47 -15.29 -3.97 -15.96
CA ILE A 47 -16.63 -3.62 -16.46
C ILE A 47 -17.31 -2.60 -15.53
N LYS A 48 -17.24 -2.82 -14.21
CA LYS A 48 -17.79 -1.88 -13.23
C LYS A 48 -17.18 -0.49 -13.34
N LYS A 49 -15.84 -0.40 -13.43
CA LYS A 49 -15.14 0.88 -13.59
C LYS A 49 -15.64 1.65 -14.82
N MET A 50 -15.82 0.94 -15.92
CA MET A 50 -16.29 1.52 -17.18
C MET A 50 -17.77 1.97 -17.07
N ILE A 51 -18.65 1.16 -16.52
CA ILE A 51 -20.06 1.51 -16.30
C ILE A 51 -20.19 2.75 -15.40
N ASP A 52 -19.41 2.78 -14.31
CA ASP A 52 -19.43 3.92 -13.36
C ASP A 52 -18.90 5.22 -14.00
N ALA A 53 -17.87 5.11 -14.85
CA ALA A 53 -17.24 6.25 -15.51
C ALA A 53 -18.11 6.83 -16.65
N PHE A 54 -18.66 5.97 -17.53
CA PHE A 54 -19.30 6.42 -18.78
C PHE A 54 -20.83 6.34 -18.76
N LYS A 55 -21.40 5.57 -17.84
CA LYS A 55 -22.86 5.38 -17.70
C LYS A 55 -23.54 5.04 -19.04
N PRO A 56 -23.04 4.02 -19.76
CA PRO A 56 -23.52 3.70 -21.10
C PRO A 56 -24.99 3.32 -21.11
N SER A 57 -25.71 3.73 -22.17
CA SER A 57 -27.08 3.28 -22.46
C SER A 57 -27.10 2.09 -23.42
N TYR A 58 -26.00 1.81 -24.09
CA TYR A 58 -25.80 0.71 -25.03
C TYR A 58 -24.43 0.08 -24.75
N LEU A 59 -24.41 -1.22 -24.46
CA LEU A 59 -23.22 -1.96 -24.07
C LEU A 59 -23.31 -3.41 -24.58
N THR A 60 -22.21 -3.89 -25.17
CA THR A 60 -22.19 -5.22 -25.77
C THR A 60 -20.83 -5.87 -25.57
N LEU A 61 -20.81 -7.15 -25.24
CA LEU A 61 -19.63 -8.00 -25.27
C LEU A 61 -19.56 -8.79 -26.55
N VAL A 62 -18.41 -8.75 -27.22
CA VAL A 62 -18.16 -9.48 -28.46
C VAL A 62 -17.09 -10.52 -28.22
N TRP A 63 -17.34 -11.75 -28.64
CA TRP A 63 -16.49 -12.90 -28.39
C TRP A 63 -15.96 -13.53 -29.68
N ASP A 64 -14.71 -14.00 -29.64
CA ASP A 64 -14.20 -14.89 -30.68
C ASP A 64 -14.99 -16.20 -30.72
N SER A 65 -15.26 -16.68 -31.93
CA SER A 65 -15.87 -17.99 -32.15
C SER A 65 -14.88 -19.12 -31.85
N LYS A 66 -15.42 -20.30 -31.54
CA LYS A 66 -14.62 -21.52 -31.45
C LYS A 66 -14.33 -22.08 -32.84
N GLY A 67 -13.08 -22.41 -33.13
CA GLY A 67 -12.68 -23.11 -34.33
C GLY A 67 -11.90 -22.27 -35.33
N LYS A 68 -11.83 -22.77 -36.59
CA LYS A 68 -11.11 -22.10 -37.66
C LYS A 68 -11.93 -20.92 -38.20
N THR A 69 -11.25 -19.81 -38.46
CA THR A 69 -11.81 -18.59 -39.06
C THR A 69 -11.46 -18.51 -40.53
N ILE A 70 -12.07 -17.59 -41.26
CA ILE A 70 -11.75 -17.33 -42.68
C ILE A 70 -10.26 -17.12 -42.91
N ARG A 71 -9.53 -16.51 -41.95
CA ARG A 71 -8.09 -16.31 -42.02
C ARG A 71 -7.29 -17.62 -42.05
N HIS A 72 -7.77 -18.67 -41.37
CA HIS A 72 -7.15 -20.01 -41.40
C HIS A 72 -7.36 -20.71 -42.74
N GLU A 73 -8.42 -20.36 -43.50
CA GLU A 73 -8.63 -20.88 -44.87
C GLU A 73 -7.63 -20.26 -45.85
N VAL A 74 -7.33 -18.97 -45.65
CA VAL A 74 -6.35 -18.21 -46.48
C VAL A 74 -4.91 -18.60 -46.09
N TYR A 75 -4.61 -18.78 -44.78
CA TYR A 75 -3.30 -19.10 -44.28
C TYR A 75 -3.39 -20.10 -43.10
N PRO A 76 -3.19 -21.40 -43.34
CA PRO A 76 -3.36 -22.45 -42.29
C PRO A 76 -2.46 -22.27 -41.05
N GLU A 77 -1.33 -21.57 -41.21
CA GLU A 77 -0.40 -21.29 -40.10
C GLU A 77 -0.78 -20.02 -39.29
N TYR A 78 -1.88 -19.37 -39.62
CA TYR A 78 -2.39 -18.23 -38.87
C TYR A 78 -2.62 -18.58 -37.40
N LYS A 79 -2.08 -17.79 -36.49
CA LYS A 79 -2.14 -18.00 -35.01
C LYS A 79 -1.53 -19.34 -34.53
N ALA A 80 -0.82 -20.11 -35.37
CA ALA A 80 -0.24 -21.40 -34.98
C ALA A 80 0.83 -21.31 -33.88
N THR A 81 1.41 -20.14 -33.67
CA THR A 81 2.42 -19.88 -32.63
C THR A 81 1.84 -19.51 -31.28
N ARG A 82 0.52 -19.32 -31.19
CA ARG A 82 -0.13 -18.99 -29.89
C ARG A 82 -0.12 -20.20 -28.99
N GLN A 83 0.25 -19.97 -27.72
CA GLN A 83 0.15 -21.01 -26.67
C GLN A 83 -1.30 -21.36 -26.40
N GLU A 84 -1.56 -22.62 -26.09
CA GLU A 84 -2.90 -23.02 -25.64
C GLU A 84 -3.29 -22.27 -24.36
N PRO A 85 -4.53 -21.77 -24.28
CA PRO A 85 -5.01 -21.10 -23.08
C PRO A 85 -5.01 -22.03 -21.87
N PRO A 86 -4.76 -21.54 -20.66
CA PRO A 86 -4.88 -22.33 -19.43
C PRO A 86 -6.25 -23.02 -19.34
N SER A 87 -6.27 -24.27 -18.91
CA SER A 87 -7.49 -25.09 -18.90
C SER A 87 -8.61 -24.52 -18.01
N ASP A 88 -8.24 -23.80 -16.94
CA ASP A 88 -9.16 -23.15 -16.02
C ASP A 88 -9.74 -21.83 -16.56
N LEU A 89 -9.18 -21.26 -17.62
CA LEU A 89 -9.67 -20.04 -18.26
C LEU A 89 -11.07 -20.21 -18.84
N PHE A 90 -11.36 -21.39 -19.41
CA PHE A 90 -12.66 -21.66 -20.03
C PHE A 90 -13.80 -21.67 -19.01
N LYS A 91 -13.56 -22.26 -17.83
CA LYS A 91 -14.54 -22.25 -16.73
C LYS A 91 -14.79 -20.84 -16.22
N GLN A 92 -13.74 -20.05 -16.09
CA GLN A 92 -13.84 -18.63 -15.72
C GLN A 92 -14.58 -17.80 -16.79
N LYS A 93 -14.45 -18.16 -18.09
CA LYS A 93 -15.24 -17.55 -19.15
C LYS A 93 -16.74 -17.77 -18.98
N GLU A 94 -17.15 -19.00 -18.61
CA GLU A 94 -18.56 -19.32 -18.36
C GLU A 94 -19.17 -18.43 -17.27
N HIS A 95 -18.46 -18.22 -16.16
CA HIS A 95 -18.93 -17.30 -15.12
C HIS A 95 -18.99 -15.84 -15.58
N ILE A 96 -18.09 -15.41 -16.45
CA ILE A 96 -18.13 -14.06 -17.03
C ILE A 96 -19.34 -13.91 -17.95
N GLN A 97 -19.67 -14.93 -18.73
CA GLN A 97 -20.85 -14.94 -19.58
C GLN A 97 -22.13 -14.93 -18.75
N GLU A 98 -22.20 -15.74 -17.71
CA GLU A 98 -23.31 -15.73 -16.74
C GLU A 98 -23.47 -14.36 -16.08
N PHE A 99 -22.37 -13.73 -15.66
CA PHE A 99 -22.40 -12.36 -15.14
C PHE A 99 -22.97 -11.37 -16.15
N ALA A 100 -22.54 -11.44 -17.41
CA ALA A 100 -23.02 -10.54 -18.46
C ALA A 100 -24.53 -10.70 -18.70
N ASP A 101 -25.03 -11.92 -18.71
CA ASP A 101 -26.45 -12.23 -18.86
C ASP A 101 -27.27 -11.69 -17.69
N LEU A 102 -26.79 -11.90 -16.44
CA LEU A 102 -27.46 -11.42 -15.22
C LEU A 102 -27.63 -9.90 -15.19
N ILE A 103 -26.64 -9.16 -15.67
CA ILE A 103 -26.70 -7.68 -15.68
C ILE A 103 -27.24 -7.11 -17.01
N GLY A 104 -27.68 -7.98 -17.94
CA GLY A 104 -28.32 -7.58 -19.19
C GLY A 104 -27.37 -7.01 -20.25
N ILE A 105 -26.11 -7.46 -20.28
CA ILE A 105 -25.18 -7.12 -21.36
C ILE A 105 -25.36 -8.13 -22.49
N THR A 106 -25.75 -7.65 -23.66
CA THR A 106 -25.85 -8.49 -24.85
C THR A 106 -24.51 -9.06 -25.25
N GLN A 107 -24.48 -10.36 -25.51
CA GLN A 107 -23.27 -11.08 -25.90
C GLN A 107 -23.38 -11.52 -27.37
N ILE A 108 -22.34 -11.23 -28.17
CA ILE A 108 -22.34 -11.52 -29.60
C ILE A 108 -21.14 -12.42 -29.93
N ALA A 109 -21.41 -13.52 -30.62
CA ALA A 109 -20.41 -14.39 -31.24
C ALA A 109 -21.02 -15.03 -32.50
N GLN A 110 -20.25 -15.17 -33.55
CA GLN A 110 -20.68 -15.81 -34.79
C GLN A 110 -19.64 -16.86 -35.22
N SER A 111 -20.09 -18.06 -35.53
CA SER A 111 -19.19 -19.15 -35.91
C SER A 111 -18.38 -18.81 -37.17
N GLY A 112 -17.07 -19.01 -37.10
CA GLY A 112 -16.13 -18.73 -38.20
C GLY A 112 -15.62 -17.28 -38.24
N GLU A 113 -16.14 -16.39 -37.37
CA GLU A 113 -15.75 -14.98 -37.33
C GLU A 113 -14.94 -14.66 -36.05
N GLU A 114 -14.10 -13.65 -36.17
CA GLU A 114 -13.33 -13.11 -35.03
C GLU A 114 -14.06 -11.92 -34.39
N ALA A 115 -13.84 -11.68 -33.10
CA ALA A 115 -14.46 -10.58 -32.37
C ALA A 115 -14.22 -9.21 -33.03
N ASP A 116 -13.00 -9.00 -33.56
CA ASP A 116 -12.61 -7.77 -34.24
C ASP A 116 -13.46 -7.49 -35.50
N ASP A 117 -13.73 -8.53 -36.32
CA ASP A 117 -14.54 -8.41 -37.52
C ASP A 117 -16.01 -8.14 -37.18
N LEU A 118 -16.53 -8.76 -36.13
CA LEU A 118 -17.88 -8.52 -35.64
C LEU A 118 -18.00 -7.09 -35.07
N MET A 119 -17.05 -6.64 -34.25
CA MET A 119 -17.02 -5.28 -33.70
C MET A 119 -16.97 -4.24 -34.82
N TYR A 120 -16.11 -4.47 -35.83
CA TYR A 120 -16.00 -3.62 -36.99
C TYR A 120 -17.33 -3.53 -37.73
N SER A 121 -17.98 -4.66 -37.99
CA SER A 121 -19.27 -4.75 -38.73
C SER A 121 -20.38 -4.01 -37.99
N ILE A 122 -20.53 -4.24 -36.69
CA ILE A 122 -21.49 -3.52 -35.85
C ILE A 122 -21.22 -2.01 -35.88
N ALA A 123 -19.97 -1.58 -35.72
CA ALA A 123 -19.64 -0.17 -35.72
C ALA A 123 -19.94 0.50 -37.09
N LYS A 124 -19.69 -0.20 -38.21
CA LYS A 124 -20.01 0.31 -39.57
C LYS A 124 -21.51 0.43 -39.79
N ASP A 125 -22.31 -0.46 -39.23
CA ASP A 125 -23.76 -0.35 -39.35
C ASP A 125 -24.33 0.75 -38.44
N LEU A 126 -23.74 0.92 -37.22
CA LEU A 126 -24.06 2.05 -36.35
C LEU A 126 -23.71 3.39 -37.00
N GLU A 127 -22.54 3.51 -37.64
CA GLU A 127 -22.10 4.70 -38.37
C GLU A 127 -23.08 5.08 -39.50
N LYS A 128 -23.55 4.11 -40.32
CA LYS A 128 -24.58 4.30 -41.35
C LYS A 128 -25.89 4.83 -40.76
N ASN A 129 -26.21 4.46 -39.51
CA ASN A 129 -27.41 4.88 -38.79
C ASN A 129 -27.22 6.16 -37.94
N GLY A 130 -26.11 6.88 -38.11
CA GLY A 130 -25.81 8.13 -37.41
C GLY A 130 -25.53 7.99 -35.92
N MET A 131 -25.07 6.82 -35.51
CA MET A 131 -24.66 6.48 -34.16
C MET A 131 -23.14 6.49 -34.03
N ASN A 132 -22.64 6.66 -32.79
CA ASN A 132 -21.24 6.53 -32.49
C ASN A 132 -20.92 5.15 -31.91
N ALA A 133 -19.72 4.64 -32.17
CA ALA A 133 -19.22 3.41 -31.60
C ALA A 133 -17.92 3.67 -30.83
N VAL A 134 -17.79 3.06 -29.66
CA VAL A 134 -16.54 3.04 -28.88
C VAL A 134 -16.07 1.59 -28.74
N PHE A 135 -14.97 1.26 -29.37
CA PHE A 135 -14.29 -0.02 -29.15
C PHE A 135 -13.58 0.01 -27.81
N VAL A 136 -13.95 -0.86 -26.92
CA VAL A 136 -13.27 -1.02 -25.63
C VAL A 136 -12.26 -2.16 -25.77
N THR A 137 -11.09 -1.82 -26.24
CA THR A 137 -10.00 -2.77 -26.50
C THR A 137 -8.66 -2.05 -26.44
N SER A 138 -7.58 -2.82 -26.28
CA SER A 138 -6.21 -2.31 -26.43
C SER A 138 -5.55 -2.81 -27.70
N ASP A 139 -6.33 -3.48 -28.55
CA ASP A 139 -5.83 -3.97 -29.83
C ASP A 139 -5.61 -2.80 -30.79
N LYS A 140 -4.40 -2.75 -31.37
CA LYS A 140 -4.01 -1.70 -32.31
C LYS A 140 -4.61 -1.90 -33.68
N ASP A 141 -4.99 -3.13 -33.99
CA ASP A 141 -5.48 -3.54 -35.29
C ASP A 141 -6.85 -2.92 -35.55
N MET A 142 -7.61 -2.70 -34.49
CA MET A 142 -8.88 -1.96 -34.52
C MET A 142 -8.71 -0.50 -34.93
N GLY A 143 -7.48 0.02 -34.97
CA GLY A 143 -7.17 1.37 -35.49
C GLY A 143 -7.62 1.61 -36.91
N GLN A 144 -7.71 0.55 -37.77
CA GLN A 144 -8.16 0.69 -39.17
C GLN A 144 -9.64 1.04 -39.30
N ALA A 145 -10.43 0.87 -38.23
CA ALA A 145 -11.85 1.21 -38.24
C ALA A 145 -12.15 2.65 -37.79
N LEU A 146 -11.17 3.35 -37.24
CA LEU A 146 -11.33 4.72 -36.71
C LEU A 146 -11.91 5.68 -37.76
N SER A 147 -12.89 6.47 -37.33
CA SER A 147 -13.55 7.51 -38.13
C SER A 147 -14.07 8.62 -37.21
N ASP A 148 -14.81 9.59 -37.76
CA ASP A 148 -15.45 10.64 -36.96
C ASP A 148 -16.49 10.10 -35.97
N SER A 149 -17.02 8.89 -36.21
CA SER A 149 -18.03 8.23 -35.38
C SER A 149 -17.50 7.03 -34.58
N ILE A 150 -16.30 6.54 -34.90
CA ILE A 150 -15.72 5.35 -34.29
C ILE A 150 -14.44 5.72 -33.55
N THR A 151 -14.36 5.41 -32.27
CA THR A 151 -13.24 5.73 -31.36
C THR A 151 -12.85 4.48 -30.59
N ILE A 152 -11.58 4.36 -30.20
CA ILE A 152 -11.09 3.31 -29.31
C ILE A 152 -10.93 3.90 -27.90
N PHE A 153 -11.35 3.15 -26.89
CA PHE A 153 -10.99 3.36 -25.50
C PHE A 153 -10.06 2.24 -25.03
N ASP A 154 -8.83 2.58 -24.68
CA ASP A 154 -7.88 1.66 -24.04
C ASP A 154 -8.08 1.74 -22.50
N PRO A 155 -8.74 0.75 -21.87
CA PRO A 155 -9.08 0.80 -20.45
C PRO A 155 -7.87 0.64 -19.52
N PHE A 156 -6.72 0.18 -20.05
CA PHE A 156 -5.50 -0.02 -19.26
C PHE A 156 -4.65 1.25 -19.21
N LYS A 157 -4.75 2.10 -20.22
CA LYS A 157 -4.10 3.41 -20.28
C LYS A 157 -5.04 4.54 -19.88
N ASP A 158 -6.34 4.22 -19.70
CA ASP A 158 -7.41 5.20 -19.43
C ASP A 158 -7.43 6.31 -20.49
N GLN A 159 -7.33 5.92 -21.77
CA GLN A 159 -7.11 6.85 -22.88
C GLN A 159 -8.05 6.56 -24.05
N PHE A 160 -8.66 7.62 -24.57
CA PHE A 160 -9.37 7.58 -25.86
C PHE A 160 -8.39 7.82 -27.00
N ILE A 161 -8.57 7.05 -28.08
CA ILE A 161 -7.79 7.12 -29.31
C ILE A 161 -8.78 7.31 -30.46
N ASP A 162 -8.83 8.51 -31.02
CA ASP A 162 -9.50 8.82 -32.26
C ASP A 162 -8.50 8.83 -33.44
N ALA A 163 -8.95 9.11 -34.65
CA ALA A 163 -8.09 9.11 -35.81
C ALA A 163 -6.95 10.14 -35.71
N GLU A 164 -7.19 11.31 -35.11
CA GLU A 164 -6.17 12.36 -34.94
C GLU A 164 -5.08 11.93 -33.96
N VAL A 165 -5.47 11.41 -32.80
CA VAL A 165 -4.54 10.87 -31.78
C VAL A 165 -3.75 9.70 -32.35
N PHE A 166 -4.40 8.84 -33.14
CA PHE A 166 -3.75 7.69 -33.77
C PHE A 166 -2.69 8.16 -34.80
N GLU A 167 -3.07 9.06 -35.72
CA GLU A 167 -2.18 9.59 -36.76
C GLU A 167 -0.97 10.32 -36.17
N LYS A 168 -1.19 11.08 -35.09
CA LYS A 168 -0.11 11.75 -34.35
C LYS A 168 0.87 10.73 -33.73
N ASN A 169 0.36 9.61 -33.22
CA ASN A 169 1.20 8.58 -32.61
C ASN A 169 1.95 7.70 -33.61
N MET A 170 1.33 7.39 -34.73
CA MET A 170 1.87 6.50 -35.78
C MET A 170 2.68 7.25 -36.84
N GLY A 171 2.39 8.53 -37.07
CA GLY A 171 3.03 9.37 -38.05
C GLY A 171 2.50 9.18 -39.49
N PHE A 172 1.35 8.49 -39.65
CA PHE A 172 0.66 8.28 -40.90
C PHE A 172 -0.85 8.11 -40.69
N SER A 173 -1.65 8.29 -41.75
CA SER A 173 -3.11 8.17 -41.69
C SER A 173 -3.57 6.75 -41.33
N VAL A 174 -4.68 6.63 -40.55
CA VAL A 174 -5.34 5.35 -40.23
C VAL A 174 -5.61 4.49 -41.46
N LYS A 175 -5.91 5.09 -42.63
CA LYS A 175 -6.13 4.37 -43.87
C LYS A 175 -4.93 3.57 -44.36
N LYS A 176 -3.71 3.96 -43.95
CA LYS A 176 -2.46 3.29 -44.32
C LYS A 176 -2.06 2.18 -43.33
N LEU A 177 -2.86 1.91 -42.31
CA LEU A 177 -2.55 0.88 -41.29
C LEU A 177 -2.44 -0.53 -41.90
N PRO A 178 -3.35 -1.00 -42.79
CA PRO A 178 -3.18 -2.27 -43.46
C PRO A 178 -1.91 -2.36 -44.32
N PHE A 179 -1.50 -1.27 -44.93
CA PHE A 179 -0.26 -1.18 -45.68
C PHE A 179 0.97 -1.30 -44.74
N TYR A 180 0.91 -0.64 -43.59
CA TYR A 180 1.98 -0.70 -42.58
C TYR A 180 2.20 -2.15 -42.08
N PHE A 181 1.12 -2.86 -41.73
CA PHE A 181 1.21 -4.23 -41.28
C PHE A 181 1.47 -5.24 -42.41
N ALA A 182 1.13 -4.93 -43.64
CA ALA A 182 1.57 -5.70 -44.80
C ALA A 182 3.10 -5.83 -44.85
N LEU A 183 3.80 -4.75 -44.46
CA LEU A 183 5.28 -4.71 -44.46
C LEU A 183 5.86 -5.27 -43.13
N LEU A 184 5.27 -4.90 -42.00
CA LEU A 184 5.79 -5.26 -40.69
C LEU A 184 5.48 -6.71 -40.30
N GLY A 185 4.30 -7.23 -40.69
CA GLY A 185 3.73 -8.46 -40.18
C GLY A 185 3.32 -8.36 -38.71
N ASP A 186 2.86 -9.47 -38.15
CA ASP A 186 2.61 -9.64 -36.71
C ASP A 186 3.07 -11.01 -36.24
N ALA A 187 4.08 -11.01 -35.36
CA ALA A 187 4.63 -12.24 -34.79
C ALA A 187 3.68 -12.95 -33.82
N SER A 188 2.76 -12.23 -33.19
CA SER A 188 1.77 -12.81 -32.26
C SER A 188 0.71 -13.61 -33.00
N ASP A 189 0.36 -13.22 -34.21
CA ASP A 189 -0.64 -13.89 -35.06
C ASP A 189 -0.01 -14.69 -36.20
N ASN A 190 1.30 -14.81 -36.18
CA ASN A 190 2.10 -15.51 -37.19
C ASN A 190 1.86 -14.92 -38.61
N ILE A 191 1.67 -13.61 -38.73
CA ILE A 191 1.55 -12.90 -39.98
C ILE A 191 2.97 -12.54 -40.46
N PRO A 192 3.41 -13.02 -41.66
CA PRO A 192 4.82 -13.01 -42.03
C PRO A 192 5.45 -11.63 -42.22
N GLY A 193 4.73 -10.67 -42.75
CA GLY A 193 5.28 -9.39 -43.22
C GLY A 193 6.36 -9.55 -44.29
N VAL A 194 7.24 -8.56 -44.41
CA VAL A 194 8.45 -8.58 -45.26
C VAL A 194 9.69 -8.71 -44.36
N LYS A 195 10.33 -9.88 -44.34
CA LYS A 195 11.51 -10.12 -43.49
C LYS A 195 12.60 -9.12 -43.79
N GLY A 196 13.09 -8.45 -42.75
CA GLY A 196 14.12 -7.41 -42.84
C GLY A 196 13.57 -5.99 -42.84
N ILE A 197 12.27 -5.79 -42.82
CA ILE A 197 11.60 -4.50 -42.61
C ILE A 197 11.03 -4.45 -41.19
N GLY A 198 11.67 -3.68 -40.30
CA GLY A 198 11.17 -3.41 -38.98
C GLY A 198 10.31 -2.16 -38.91
N LYS A 199 9.79 -1.85 -37.70
CA LYS A 199 8.85 -0.71 -37.45
C LYS A 199 9.27 0.59 -38.14
N LYS A 200 10.52 1.04 -37.97
CA LYS A 200 11.03 2.28 -38.58
C LYS A 200 11.01 2.21 -40.09
N GLY A 201 11.45 1.08 -40.67
CA GLY A 201 11.47 0.91 -42.14
C GLY A 201 10.06 0.89 -42.73
N ALA A 202 9.13 0.22 -42.08
CA ALA A 202 7.73 0.20 -42.50
C ALA A 202 7.12 1.62 -42.40
N THR A 203 7.36 2.38 -41.34
CA THR A 203 6.89 3.77 -41.17
C THR A 203 7.46 4.66 -42.30
N ASP A 204 8.79 4.60 -42.57
CA ASP A 204 9.45 5.39 -43.59
C ASP A 204 8.83 5.14 -45.00
N ILE A 205 8.49 3.87 -45.31
CA ILE A 205 7.86 3.47 -46.57
C ILE A 205 6.40 3.97 -46.65
N VAL A 206 5.61 3.75 -45.60
CA VAL A 206 4.19 4.12 -45.56
C VAL A 206 4.00 5.66 -45.63
N GLN A 207 4.97 6.42 -45.14
CA GLN A 207 4.97 7.89 -45.33
C GLN A 207 5.30 8.31 -46.76
N GLN A 208 6.09 7.52 -47.49
CA GLN A 208 6.55 7.85 -48.85
C GLN A 208 5.57 7.42 -49.96
N PHE A 209 4.84 6.33 -49.74
CA PHE A 209 3.92 5.75 -50.74
C PHE A 209 2.47 5.77 -50.23
N ASP A 210 1.49 5.84 -51.13
CA ASP A 210 0.09 5.96 -50.79
C ASP A 210 -0.57 4.60 -50.48
N SER A 211 -0.11 3.53 -51.16
CA SER A 211 -0.64 2.18 -50.98
C SER A 211 0.45 1.13 -51.20
N LEU A 212 0.12 -0.13 -50.89
CA LEU A 212 1.00 -1.25 -51.21
C LEU A 212 1.18 -1.43 -52.71
N GLU A 213 0.15 -1.16 -53.53
CA GLU A 213 0.21 -1.17 -54.98
C GLU A 213 1.15 -0.08 -55.50
N ASP A 214 0.97 1.19 -55.03
CA ASP A 214 1.84 2.30 -55.41
C ASP A 214 3.33 2.03 -55.04
N LEU A 215 3.60 1.39 -53.90
CA LEU A 215 4.94 0.94 -53.56
C LEU A 215 5.51 -0.02 -54.60
N TYR A 216 4.76 -1.04 -55.02
CA TYR A 216 5.25 -2.06 -55.94
C TYR A 216 5.31 -1.58 -57.40
N GLU A 217 4.57 -0.55 -57.80
CA GLU A 217 4.69 0.14 -59.08
C GLU A 217 5.90 1.08 -59.11
N ASN A 218 6.39 1.54 -57.97
CA ASN A 218 7.44 2.54 -57.85
C ASN A 218 8.61 2.04 -56.91
N LEU A 219 8.98 0.77 -56.98
CA LEU A 219 10.06 0.18 -56.17
C LEU A 219 11.43 0.84 -56.39
N ASP A 220 11.66 1.39 -57.54
CA ASP A 220 12.88 2.16 -57.89
C ASP A 220 13.09 3.39 -57.00
N LYS A 221 12.00 3.95 -56.45
CA LYS A 221 12.04 5.07 -55.50
C LYS A 221 12.49 4.67 -54.10
N VAL A 222 12.56 3.38 -53.75
CA VAL A 222 13.04 2.91 -52.47
C VAL A 222 14.57 3.01 -52.41
N LYS A 223 15.09 3.99 -51.69
CA LYS A 223 16.52 4.38 -51.66
C LYS A 223 17.45 3.27 -51.18
N LYS A 224 17.03 2.43 -50.22
CA LYS A 224 17.84 1.39 -49.63
C LYS A 224 17.79 0.11 -50.46
N GLU A 225 18.84 -0.27 -51.15
CA GLU A 225 18.92 -1.45 -52.01
C GLU A 225 18.51 -2.74 -51.29
N ARG A 226 18.97 -2.95 -50.05
CA ARG A 226 18.58 -4.12 -49.24
C ARG A 226 17.07 -4.18 -48.99
N THR A 227 16.43 -3.06 -48.74
CA THR A 227 14.98 -2.97 -48.50
C THR A 227 14.22 -3.25 -49.78
N ARG A 228 14.70 -2.68 -50.92
CA ARG A 228 14.11 -2.91 -52.25
C ARG A 228 14.16 -4.38 -52.65
N LYS A 229 15.30 -5.07 -52.48
CA LYS A 229 15.44 -6.50 -52.73
C LYS A 229 14.49 -7.32 -51.87
N ALA A 230 14.42 -7.03 -50.57
CA ALA A 230 13.51 -7.72 -49.66
C ALA A 230 12.03 -7.60 -50.07
N LEU A 231 11.61 -6.39 -50.57
CA LEU A 231 10.29 -6.15 -51.10
C LEU A 231 10.03 -6.92 -52.40
N GLU A 232 11.00 -6.92 -53.35
CA GLU A 232 10.91 -7.66 -54.60
C GLU A 232 10.75 -9.18 -54.37
N GLU A 233 11.58 -9.76 -53.47
CA GLU A 233 11.62 -11.18 -53.20
C GLU A 233 10.37 -11.67 -52.43
N GLN A 234 9.75 -10.83 -51.60
CA GLN A 234 8.68 -11.19 -50.67
C GLN A 234 7.37 -10.43 -50.96
N LYS A 235 7.13 -10.15 -52.26
CA LYS A 235 5.88 -9.49 -52.69
C LYS A 235 4.63 -10.26 -52.27
N LYS A 236 4.67 -11.58 -52.43
CA LYS A 236 3.51 -12.43 -52.07
C LYS A 236 3.19 -12.37 -50.57
N GLU A 237 4.20 -12.40 -49.75
CA GLU A 237 4.09 -12.34 -48.28
C GLU A 237 3.51 -10.99 -47.83
N ALA A 238 3.89 -9.89 -48.47
CA ALA A 238 3.35 -8.56 -48.19
C ALA A 238 1.84 -8.48 -48.50
N PHE A 239 1.42 -8.97 -49.67
CA PHE A 239 -0.02 -8.98 -50.03
C PHE A 239 -0.81 -9.95 -49.17
N LEU A 240 -0.27 -11.14 -48.83
CA LEU A 240 -0.88 -12.11 -47.90
C LEU A 240 -1.05 -11.44 -46.52
N SER A 241 -0.02 -10.81 -46.00
CA SER A 241 -0.05 -10.16 -44.69
C SER A 241 -1.11 -9.06 -44.65
N ARG A 242 -1.25 -8.25 -45.73
CA ARG A 242 -2.32 -7.28 -45.83
C ARG A 242 -3.70 -7.94 -45.78
N GLN A 243 -3.89 -9.03 -46.53
CA GLN A 243 -5.16 -9.75 -46.60
C GLN A 243 -5.55 -10.32 -45.23
N LEU A 244 -4.59 -10.84 -44.47
CA LEU A 244 -4.81 -11.39 -43.11
C LEU A 244 -5.11 -10.30 -42.09
N PHE A 245 -4.57 -9.09 -42.28
CA PHE A 245 -4.73 -7.96 -41.37
C PHE A 245 -6.03 -7.17 -41.58
N LEU A 246 -6.57 -7.17 -42.79
CA LEU A 246 -7.80 -6.44 -43.08
C LEU A 246 -8.97 -6.93 -42.24
N LEU A 247 -9.72 -5.98 -41.65
CA LEU A 247 -11.00 -6.28 -40.98
C LEU A 247 -12.07 -6.61 -42.02
N HIS A 248 -12.82 -7.62 -41.74
CA HIS A 248 -13.87 -8.18 -42.57
C HIS A 248 -15.24 -7.63 -42.17
N TYR A 249 -16.04 -7.22 -43.15
CA TYR A 249 -17.43 -6.86 -42.89
C TYR A 249 -18.30 -8.11 -42.95
N CYS A 250 -18.85 -8.53 -41.80
CA CYS A 250 -19.75 -9.65 -41.63
C CYS A 250 -21.18 -9.11 -41.46
N PRO A 251 -22.13 -9.39 -42.36
CA PRO A 251 -23.50 -8.96 -42.16
C PRO A 251 -24.11 -9.55 -40.86
N LEU A 252 -24.57 -8.70 -39.97
CA LEU A 252 -25.19 -9.09 -38.71
C LEU A 252 -26.64 -8.57 -38.68
N ASN A 253 -27.58 -9.41 -38.28
CA ASN A 253 -28.97 -9.00 -38.10
C ASN A 253 -29.20 -8.62 -36.63
N ILE A 254 -28.69 -7.45 -36.21
CA ILE A 254 -28.77 -6.95 -34.83
C ILE A 254 -29.63 -5.68 -34.83
N ASP A 255 -30.70 -5.65 -34.04
CA ASP A 255 -31.48 -4.43 -33.80
C ASP A 255 -30.77 -3.60 -32.70
N LEU A 256 -30.81 -2.29 -32.82
CA LEU A 256 -30.29 -1.37 -31.80
C LEU A 256 -30.92 -1.62 -30.41
N LYS A 257 -32.14 -2.10 -30.36
CA LYS A 257 -32.84 -2.46 -29.13
C LYS A 257 -32.14 -3.58 -28.37
N ASP A 258 -31.50 -4.49 -29.09
CA ASP A 258 -30.78 -5.63 -28.51
C ASP A 258 -29.49 -5.20 -27.82
N LEU A 259 -28.97 -4.01 -28.15
CA LEU A 259 -27.74 -3.47 -27.54
C LEU A 259 -28.03 -2.55 -26.35
N THR A 260 -29.30 -2.40 -25.96
CA THR A 260 -29.64 -1.53 -24.80
C THR A 260 -29.14 -2.11 -23.48
N PHE A 261 -28.63 -1.25 -22.62
CA PHE A 261 -28.09 -1.63 -21.31
C PHE A 261 -28.72 -0.79 -20.20
N ASP A 262 -29.25 -1.47 -19.17
CA ASP A 262 -29.75 -0.84 -17.95
C ASP A 262 -28.83 -1.18 -16.76
N ARG A 263 -28.04 -0.20 -16.34
CA ARG A 263 -27.13 -0.33 -15.19
C ARG A 263 -27.81 -0.73 -13.87
N ASN A 264 -29.14 -0.54 -13.74
CA ASN A 264 -29.86 -0.94 -12.53
C ASN A 264 -29.91 -2.47 -12.38
N GLN A 265 -29.69 -3.22 -13.47
CA GLN A 265 -29.60 -4.67 -13.44
C GLN A 265 -28.33 -5.21 -12.78
N TRP A 266 -27.36 -4.35 -12.47
CA TRP A 266 -26.15 -4.75 -11.74
C TRP A 266 -26.43 -5.56 -10.47
N MET A 267 -27.54 -5.27 -9.79
CA MET A 267 -27.95 -5.97 -8.57
C MET A 267 -28.31 -7.44 -8.80
N ASN A 268 -28.69 -7.84 -10.02
CA ASN A 268 -29.04 -9.20 -10.36
C ASN A 268 -27.84 -10.15 -10.28
N ALA A 269 -26.62 -9.63 -10.33
CA ALA A 269 -25.39 -10.42 -10.18
C ALA A 269 -25.06 -10.78 -8.71
N LEU A 270 -25.83 -10.31 -7.73
CA LEU A 270 -25.57 -10.59 -6.31
C LEU A 270 -25.44 -12.09 -6.00
N PRO A 271 -26.33 -12.99 -6.47
CA PRO A 271 -26.20 -14.43 -6.19
C PRO A 271 -24.90 -15.03 -6.74
N LEU A 272 -24.48 -14.60 -7.93
CA LEU A 272 -23.20 -15.02 -8.52
C LEU A 272 -22.01 -14.53 -7.70
N PHE A 273 -22.04 -13.27 -7.23
CA PHE A 273 -20.98 -12.73 -6.39
C PHE A 273 -20.86 -13.44 -5.04
N GLU A 274 -21.98 -13.85 -4.47
CA GLU A 274 -22.02 -14.66 -3.25
C GLU A 274 -21.48 -16.08 -3.50
N ALA A 275 -21.88 -16.73 -4.58
CA ALA A 275 -21.41 -18.07 -4.96
C ALA A 275 -19.88 -18.10 -5.21
N LEU A 276 -19.34 -17.07 -5.86
CA LEU A 276 -17.92 -16.92 -6.15
C LEU A 276 -17.12 -16.24 -5.02
N GLU A 277 -17.75 -16.01 -3.87
CA GLU A 277 -17.16 -15.40 -2.68
C GLU A 277 -16.55 -13.99 -2.91
N PHE A 278 -17.11 -13.20 -3.83
CA PHE A 278 -16.66 -11.85 -4.14
C PHE A 278 -17.17 -10.81 -3.13
N LYS A 279 -16.73 -10.94 -1.88
CA LYS A 279 -17.20 -10.13 -0.74
C LYS A 279 -17.21 -8.62 -0.99
N SER A 280 -16.23 -8.09 -1.73
CA SER A 280 -16.16 -6.65 -2.03
C SER A 280 -17.27 -6.22 -3.00
N LEU A 281 -17.65 -7.05 -3.97
CA LEU A 281 -18.72 -6.77 -4.93
C LEU A 281 -20.09 -6.95 -4.27
N VAL A 282 -20.24 -7.96 -3.43
CA VAL A 282 -21.43 -8.15 -2.58
C VAL A 282 -21.65 -6.90 -1.71
N LYS A 283 -20.60 -6.43 -1.03
CA LYS A 283 -20.65 -5.23 -0.20
C LYS A 283 -20.99 -3.96 -0.99
N ASP A 284 -20.48 -3.82 -2.21
CA ASP A 284 -20.79 -2.71 -3.10
C ASP A 284 -22.28 -2.64 -3.49
N ILE A 285 -22.92 -3.80 -3.65
CA ILE A 285 -24.37 -3.89 -3.91
C ILE A 285 -25.14 -3.61 -2.61
N GLN A 286 -24.86 -4.31 -1.54
CA GLN A 286 -25.52 -4.17 -0.25
C GLN A 286 -25.35 -2.77 0.31
N GLY A 287 -24.16 -2.15 0.14
CA GLY A 287 -23.87 -0.79 0.56
C GLY A 287 -24.68 0.30 -0.14
N LYS A 288 -25.30 0.01 -1.29
CA LYS A 288 -26.19 0.94 -2.01
C LYS A 288 -27.66 0.79 -1.59
N LEU A 289 -27.99 -0.24 -0.81
CA LEU A 289 -29.33 -0.36 -0.25
C LEU A 289 -29.51 0.71 0.84
N PRO A 290 -30.67 1.39 0.90
CA PRO A 290 -31.02 2.25 2.05
C PRO A 290 -30.87 1.45 3.35
N LEU A 291 -30.37 2.11 4.41
CA LEU A 291 -30.10 1.44 5.69
C LEU A 291 -31.32 0.69 6.25
N GLU A 292 -32.52 1.27 6.04
CA GLU A 292 -33.82 0.70 6.43
C GLU A 292 -34.14 -0.66 5.75
N LYS A 293 -33.50 -0.95 4.61
CA LYS A 293 -33.63 -2.20 3.88
C LYS A 293 -32.52 -3.21 4.18
N ARG A 294 -31.54 -2.82 5.01
CA ARG A 294 -30.46 -3.72 5.43
C ARG A 294 -30.87 -4.43 6.71
N GLN A 295 -30.66 -5.73 6.72
CA GLN A 295 -30.96 -6.55 7.89
C GLN A 295 -29.97 -6.22 9.03
N LYS A 296 -30.48 -5.90 10.18
CA LYS A 296 -29.72 -5.67 11.42
C LYS A 296 -29.11 -6.98 11.90
N LEU A 297 -27.93 -6.93 12.49
CA LEU A 297 -27.27 -8.14 13.04
C LEU A 297 -28.13 -8.77 14.15
N SER A 298 -28.73 -7.95 15.00
CA SER A 298 -29.65 -8.39 16.05
C SER A 298 -30.82 -9.20 15.49
N GLU A 299 -31.45 -8.73 14.41
CA GLU A 299 -32.57 -9.41 13.75
C GLU A 299 -32.11 -10.70 13.03
N LEU A 300 -30.97 -10.63 12.31
CA LEU A 300 -30.43 -11.76 11.54
C LEU A 300 -30.12 -12.98 12.42
N LYS A 301 -29.63 -12.74 13.63
CA LYS A 301 -29.13 -13.78 14.55
C LYS A 301 -29.99 -13.97 15.79
N GLY A 302 -31.04 -13.17 15.97
CA GLY A 302 -31.88 -13.19 17.16
C GLY A 302 -31.18 -12.72 18.41
N TYR A 303 -30.22 -11.78 18.29
CA TYR A 303 -29.54 -11.16 19.42
C TYR A 303 -30.37 -10.04 20.04
N THR A 304 -30.17 -9.79 21.31
CA THR A 304 -30.82 -8.72 22.06
C THR A 304 -29.84 -7.59 22.34
N PHE A 305 -29.96 -6.49 21.59
CA PHE A 305 -29.18 -5.27 21.84
C PHE A 305 -30.07 -4.25 22.54
N LYS A 306 -29.66 -3.85 23.76
CA LYS A 306 -30.44 -2.99 24.65
C LYS A 306 -29.79 -1.63 24.85
N THR A 307 -30.60 -0.59 24.83
CA THR A 307 -30.19 0.75 25.25
C THR A 307 -30.41 0.90 26.76
N ILE A 308 -29.41 1.37 27.49
CA ILE A 308 -29.52 1.67 28.94
C ILE A 308 -29.70 3.18 29.10
N ILE A 309 -30.90 3.59 29.49
CA ILE A 309 -31.30 5.01 29.69
C ILE A 309 -31.87 5.28 31.06
N THR A 310 -31.92 4.29 31.95
CA THR A 310 -32.40 4.44 33.33
C THR A 310 -31.33 4.01 34.33
N GLU A 311 -31.35 4.60 35.52
CA GLU A 311 -30.46 4.23 36.63
C GLU A 311 -30.68 2.80 37.11
N ALA A 312 -31.92 2.30 37.06
CA ALA A 312 -32.24 0.94 37.44
C ALA A 312 -31.56 -0.10 36.51
N ASP A 313 -31.69 0.09 35.19
CA ASP A 313 -31.06 -0.77 34.18
C ASP A 313 -29.52 -0.70 34.27
N LEU A 314 -28.99 0.53 34.54
CA LEU A 314 -27.56 0.72 34.74
C LEU A 314 -27.04 -0.06 35.94
N ALA A 315 -27.77 0.00 37.10
CA ALA A 315 -27.41 -0.74 38.31
C ALA A 315 -27.47 -2.26 38.08
N GLU A 316 -28.50 -2.75 37.37
CA GLU A 316 -28.63 -4.16 37.02
C GLU A 316 -27.45 -4.63 36.18
N LEU A 317 -27.08 -3.86 35.13
CA LEU A 317 -25.92 -4.18 34.28
C LEU A 317 -24.61 -4.19 35.09
N CYS A 318 -24.40 -3.24 35.98
CA CYS A 318 -23.23 -3.22 36.86
C CYS A 318 -23.18 -4.47 37.76
N GLN A 319 -24.32 -4.90 38.29
CA GLN A 319 -24.40 -6.13 39.05
C GLN A 319 -24.10 -7.39 38.24
N GLN A 320 -24.60 -7.46 37.00
CA GLN A 320 -24.26 -8.54 36.08
C GLN A 320 -22.74 -8.61 35.79
N ILE A 321 -22.08 -7.50 35.53
CA ILE A 321 -20.61 -7.45 35.31
C ILE A 321 -19.89 -7.93 36.57
N GLN A 322 -20.35 -7.55 37.77
CA GLN A 322 -19.77 -7.96 39.04
C GLN A 322 -19.88 -9.46 39.28
N GLN A 323 -20.98 -10.07 38.83
CA GLN A 323 -21.22 -11.53 38.94
C GLN A 323 -20.39 -12.33 37.95
N GLU A 324 -20.41 -11.93 36.66
CA GLU A 324 -19.75 -12.67 35.57
C GLU A 324 -18.21 -12.51 35.59
N LYS A 325 -17.71 -11.44 36.17
CA LYS A 325 -16.27 -11.12 36.24
C LYS A 325 -15.51 -11.09 34.93
N ILE A 326 -16.27 -11.01 33.81
CA ILE A 326 -15.75 -10.86 32.45
C ILE A 326 -16.66 -9.92 31.65
N VAL A 327 -16.07 -9.06 30.84
CA VAL A 327 -16.81 -8.08 30.06
C VAL A 327 -16.03 -7.67 28.80
N ALA A 328 -16.70 -7.61 27.65
CA ALA A 328 -16.18 -6.89 26.50
C ALA A 328 -16.65 -5.43 26.56
N ILE A 329 -15.75 -4.53 26.28
CA ILE A 329 -15.96 -3.07 26.38
C ILE A 329 -15.48 -2.42 25.10
N ASP A 330 -16.25 -1.45 24.61
CA ASP A 330 -15.89 -0.57 23.55
C ASP A 330 -16.43 0.85 23.86
N THR A 331 -15.84 1.90 23.27
CA THR A 331 -16.23 3.30 23.51
C THR A 331 -16.59 4.01 22.21
N GLU A 332 -17.63 4.83 22.24
CA GLU A 332 -18.04 5.66 21.13
C GLU A 332 -17.69 7.12 21.36
N LEU A 333 -16.95 7.73 20.41
CA LEU A 333 -16.51 9.11 20.46
C LEU A 333 -17.03 9.90 19.26
N ASN A 334 -17.01 11.23 19.36
CA ASN A 334 -17.38 12.15 18.27
C ASN A 334 -16.26 12.36 17.23
N GLY A 335 -15.08 11.78 17.44
CA GLY A 335 -13.93 11.88 16.55
C GLY A 335 -12.93 10.75 16.75
N LEU A 336 -11.70 10.93 16.27
CA LEU A 336 -10.65 9.93 16.25
C LEU A 336 -9.50 10.21 17.23
N ASP A 337 -9.55 11.29 17.97
CA ASP A 337 -8.55 11.63 19.00
C ASP A 337 -9.11 11.26 20.39
N PRO A 338 -8.65 10.13 21.00
CA PRO A 338 -9.21 9.68 22.26
C PRO A 338 -8.90 10.59 23.46
N LEU A 339 -7.92 11.50 23.33
CA LEU A 339 -7.55 12.45 24.38
C LEU A 339 -8.23 13.83 24.27
N GLN A 340 -8.95 14.10 23.16
CA GLN A 340 -9.62 15.39 22.93
C GLN A 340 -11.11 15.24 22.59
N ASP A 341 -11.46 14.18 21.87
CA ASP A 341 -12.83 14.00 21.40
C ASP A 341 -13.76 13.54 22.53
N LYS A 342 -14.99 14.08 22.50
CA LYS A 342 -15.99 13.78 23.53
C LYS A 342 -16.45 12.33 23.43
N LEU A 343 -16.42 11.66 24.55
CA LEU A 343 -17.05 10.35 24.74
C LEU A 343 -18.57 10.47 24.69
N VAL A 344 -19.20 9.65 23.87
CA VAL A 344 -20.65 9.69 23.56
C VAL A 344 -21.40 8.56 24.25
N GLY A 345 -20.77 7.40 24.41
CA GLY A 345 -21.39 6.26 25.05
C GLY A 345 -20.40 5.12 25.34
N LEU A 346 -20.86 4.14 26.10
CA LEU A 346 -20.16 2.89 26.38
C LEU A 346 -20.91 1.69 25.78
N CYS A 347 -20.18 0.75 25.24
CA CYS A 347 -20.69 -0.49 24.66
C CYS A 347 -20.23 -1.65 25.55
N ILE A 348 -21.16 -2.49 26.00
CA ILE A 348 -20.90 -3.53 27.00
C ILE A 348 -21.50 -4.85 26.55
N CYS A 349 -20.69 -5.93 26.65
CA CYS A 349 -21.19 -7.28 26.49
C CYS A 349 -20.60 -8.20 27.57
N VAL A 350 -21.44 -8.88 28.32
CA VAL A 350 -21.02 -9.82 29.38
C VAL A 350 -21.23 -11.28 28.98
N LYS A 351 -22.15 -11.54 28.07
CA LYS A 351 -22.45 -12.89 27.55
C LYS A 351 -22.95 -12.86 26.12
N LYS A 352 -22.71 -13.93 25.41
CA LYS A 352 -23.20 -14.13 24.04
C LYS A 352 -24.72 -13.96 23.96
N GLY A 353 -25.17 -13.25 22.90
CA GLY A 353 -26.59 -13.07 22.61
C GLY A 353 -27.19 -11.80 23.18
N THR A 354 -26.52 -11.13 24.11
CA THR A 354 -27.01 -9.88 24.70
C THR A 354 -25.90 -8.87 24.88
N ALA A 355 -26.11 -7.66 24.37
CA ALA A 355 -25.18 -6.55 24.53
C ALA A 355 -25.95 -5.24 24.80
N TYR A 356 -25.24 -4.27 25.31
CA TYR A 356 -25.80 -3.04 25.83
C TYR A 356 -25.05 -1.82 25.27
N TYR A 357 -25.79 -0.80 24.89
CA TYR A 357 -25.28 0.52 24.66
C TYR A 357 -25.77 1.50 25.72
N ILE A 358 -24.89 2.29 26.29
CA ILE A 358 -25.18 3.27 27.32
C ILE A 358 -24.89 4.67 26.78
N PRO A 359 -25.85 5.35 26.12
CA PRO A 359 -25.69 6.69 25.59
C PRO A 359 -25.69 7.75 26.69
N PHE A 360 -24.83 8.77 26.55
CA PHE A 360 -24.80 9.95 27.44
C PHE A 360 -24.28 11.22 26.73
N GLY A 361 -23.99 11.16 25.43
CA GLY A 361 -23.46 12.28 24.66
C GLY A 361 -24.15 12.54 23.33
N HIS A 362 -25.33 11.97 23.09
CA HIS A 362 -26.10 12.21 21.88
C HIS A 362 -26.82 13.59 21.95
N GLU A 363 -26.73 14.36 20.87
CA GLU A 363 -27.29 15.74 20.83
C GLU A 363 -28.78 15.76 20.59
N MET A 364 -29.31 14.75 19.88
CA MET A 364 -30.75 14.68 19.53
C MET A 364 -31.57 13.78 20.46
N ALA A 365 -30.98 13.27 21.52
CA ALA A 365 -31.65 12.32 22.38
C ALA A 365 -32.50 13.03 23.47
N GLU A 366 -33.80 12.75 23.50
CA GLU A 366 -34.72 13.28 24.56
C GLU A 366 -34.46 12.62 25.93
N LYS A 367 -33.98 11.34 25.94
CA LYS A 367 -33.73 10.59 27.19
C LYS A 367 -32.39 9.86 27.09
N GLN A 368 -31.48 10.20 27.97
CA GLN A 368 -30.21 9.53 28.20
C GLN A 368 -29.72 9.84 29.62
N LEU A 369 -28.89 9.00 30.17
CA LEU A 369 -28.20 9.24 31.44
C LEU A 369 -27.17 10.36 31.29
N SER A 370 -26.85 11.04 32.39
CA SER A 370 -25.69 11.94 32.35
C SER A 370 -24.36 11.15 32.28
N ARG A 371 -23.38 11.73 31.62
CA ARG A 371 -22.04 11.12 31.55
C ARG A 371 -21.49 10.78 32.95
N ASP A 372 -21.64 11.70 33.90
CA ASP A 372 -21.09 11.54 35.23
C ASP A 372 -21.78 10.40 35.99
N GLN A 373 -23.10 10.21 35.84
CA GLN A 373 -23.81 9.04 36.38
C GLN A 373 -23.24 7.74 35.83
N VAL A 374 -23.08 7.63 34.53
CA VAL A 374 -22.57 6.42 33.87
C VAL A 374 -21.12 6.16 34.26
N LEU A 375 -20.24 7.16 34.13
CA LEU A 375 -18.82 6.98 34.44
C LEU A 375 -18.57 6.67 35.92
N ASN A 376 -19.32 7.29 36.86
CA ASN A 376 -19.22 6.97 38.28
C ASN A 376 -19.68 5.54 38.59
N ALA A 377 -20.71 5.04 37.92
CA ALA A 377 -21.18 3.66 38.12
C ALA A 377 -20.19 2.65 37.55
N PHE A 378 -19.58 2.93 36.41
CA PHE A 378 -18.62 2.02 35.76
C PHE A 378 -17.20 2.12 36.32
N LYS A 379 -16.77 3.24 36.89
CA LYS A 379 -15.42 3.43 37.40
C LYS A 379 -14.95 2.33 38.33
N PRO A 380 -15.71 1.91 39.36
CA PRO A 380 -15.30 0.82 40.24
C PRO A 380 -15.05 -0.50 39.50
N LEU A 381 -15.84 -0.80 38.45
CA LEU A 381 -15.73 -2.02 37.64
C LEU A 381 -14.54 -1.95 36.68
N LEU A 382 -14.29 -0.79 36.10
CA LEU A 382 -13.20 -0.61 35.15
C LEU A 382 -11.82 -0.64 35.79
N ILE A 383 -11.69 -0.12 37.00
CA ILE A 383 -10.42 -0.13 37.77
C ILE A 383 -10.16 -1.43 38.52
N ASP A 384 -11.18 -2.30 38.68
CA ASP A 384 -11.02 -3.59 39.37
C ASP A 384 -10.26 -4.59 38.49
N PRO A 385 -9.04 -5.01 38.89
CA PRO A 385 -8.26 -5.96 38.10
C PRO A 385 -8.84 -7.38 38.12
N THR A 386 -9.77 -7.70 39.03
CA THR A 386 -10.41 -9.02 39.11
C THR A 386 -11.52 -9.20 38.09
N ILE A 387 -12.05 -8.10 37.54
CA ILE A 387 -12.98 -8.11 36.41
C ILE A 387 -12.16 -8.12 35.12
N LYS A 388 -12.26 -9.20 34.36
CA LYS A 388 -11.52 -9.39 33.09
C LYS A 388 -12.14 -8.58 31.96
N LYS A 389 -11.34 -7.73 31.29
CA LYS A 389 -11.78 -6.93 30.16
C LYS A 389 -11.24 -7.50 28.86
N ILE A 390 -12.07 -7.54 27.83
CA ILE A 390 -11.76 -7.88 26.46
C ILE A 390 -12.10 -6.67 25.60
N MET A 391 -11.20 -6.24 24.73
CA MET A 391 -11.39 -5.04 23.91
C MET A 391 -10.90 -5.28 22.48
N HIS A 392 -11.32 -4.44 21.54
CA HIS A 392 -10.78 -4.37 20.20
C HIS A 392 -10.05 -3.05 20.02
N HIS A 393 -8.73 -3.05 19.91
CA HIS A 393 -7.89 -1.84 19.93
C HIS A 393 -7.92 -1.14 21.31
N ALA A 394 -7.75 -1.93 22.34
CA ALA A 394 -7.87 -1.54 23.75
C ALA A 394 -7.18 -0.22 24.13
N LYS A 395 -6.01 0.06 23.53
CA LYS A 395 -5.25 1.28 23.80
C LYS A 395 -6.07 2.56 23.51
N PHE A 396 -6.88 2.56 22.45
CA PHE A 396 -7.74 3.70 22.10
C PHE A 396 -8.79 3.96 23.18
N ASP A 397 -9.53 2.94 23.60
CA ASP A 397 -10.56 3.06 24.64
C ASP A 397 -9.97 3.41 26.01
N MET A 398 -8.81 2.85 26.34
CA MET A 398 -8.09 3.18 27.58
C MET A 398 -7.68 4.66 27.60
N LEU A 399 -7.26 5.24 26.47
CA LEU A 399 -6.95 6.66 26.34
C LEU A 399 -8.20 7.53 26.42
N ALA A 400 -9.30 7.12 25.83
CA ALA A 400 -10.57 7.83 25.96
C ALA A 400 -11.07 7.86 27.42
N LEU A 401 -10.95 6.75 28.14
CA LEU A 401 -11.38 6.63 29.54
C LEU A 401 -10.45 7.35 30.51
N ILE A 402 -9.13 7.38 30.25
CA ILE A 402 -8.19 8.07 31.14
C ILE A 402 -8.37 9.59 31.11
N HIS A 403 -8.87 10.15 30.00
CA HIS A 403 -9.26 11.55 29.91
C HIS A 403 -10.30 11.94 30.97
N TYR A 404 -11.15 10.98 31.39
CA TYR A 404 -12.10 11.12 32.49
C TYR A 404 -11.59 10.57 33.83
N GLY A 405 -10.30 10.34 33.98
CA GLY A 405 -9.67 9.87 35.22
C GLY A 405 -9.96 8.40 35.56
N ILE A 406 -10.26 7.56 34.53
CA ILE A 406 -10.51 6.12 34.69
C ILE A 406 -9.37 5.34 34.06
N GLU A 407 -8.49 4.77 34.89
CA GLU A 407 -7.42 3.87 34.40
C GLU A 407 -7.91 2.43 34.41
N VAL A 408 -8.17 1.89 33.22
CA VAL A 408 -8.68 0.52 33.05
C VAL A 408 -7.64 -0.50 33.54
N LYS A 409 -8.08 -1.43 34.37
CA LYS A 409 -7.30 -2.57 34.87
C LYS A 409 -7.96 -3.89 34.47
N GLY A 410 -7.21 -4.98 34.51
CA GLY A 410 -7.75 -6.32 34.23
C GLY A 410 -8.01 -6.57 32.75
N LEU A 411 -7.39 -5.82 31.81
CA LEU A 411 -7.37 -6.18 30.39
C LEU A 411 -6.69 -7.54 30.24
N ILE A 412 -7.35 -8.49 29.55
CA ILE A 412 -6.84 -9.85 29.33
C ILE A 412 -6.67 -10.21 27.86
N PHE A 413 -7.28 -9.46 26.94
CA PHE A 413 -7.21 -9.74 25.52
C PHE A 413 -7.55 -8.51 24.67
N ASP A 414 -6.82 -8.36 23.58
CA ASP A 414 -7.10 -7.38 22.52
C ASP A 414 -7.27 -8.13 21.20
N THR A 415 -8.48 -8.09 20.63
CA THR A 415 -8.82 -8.84 19.42
C THR A 415 -8.14 -8.29 18.16
N LEU A 416 -7.81 -6.98 18.11
CA LEU A 416 -7.05 -6.40 17.00
C LEU A 416 -5.61 -6.93 16.97
N ILE A 417 -4.94 -6.91 18.12
CA ILE A 417 -3.55 -7.39 18.24
C ILE A 417 -3.47 -8.90 17.99
N ALA A 418 -4.42 -9.67 18.53
CA ALA A 418 -4.52 -11.10 18.26
C ALA A 418 -4.70 -11.40 16.77
N ALA A 419 -5.63 -10.72 16.12
CA ALA A 419 -5.89 -10.87 14.69
C ALA A 419 -4.68 -10.51 13.84
N HIS A 420 -3.96 -9.43 14.17
CA HIS A 420 -2.76 -9.01 13.42
C HIS A 420 -1.67 -10.09 13.35
N LEU A 421 -1.55 -10.93 14.38
CA LEU A 421 -0.52 -11.98 14.41
C LEU A 421 -0.87 -13.20 13.56
N ILE A 422 -2.16 -13.48 13.34
CA ILE A 422 -2.63 -14.71 12.69
C ILE A 422 -3.18 -14.50 11.29
N THR A 423 -3.42 -13.24 10.87
CA THR A 423 -3.93 -12.93 9.53
C THR A 423 -2.82 -12.68 8.52
N GLU A 424 -3.09 -12.98 7.26
CA GLU A 424 -2.20 -12.63 6.16
C GLU A 424 -2.31 -11.15 5.79
N ASP A 425 -1.28 -10.59 5.14
CA ASP A 425 -1.19 -9.16 4.78
C ASP A 425 -2.39 -8.62 3.98
N TRP A 426 -3.14 -9.47 3.28
CA TRP A 426 -4.33 -9.09 2.51
C TRP A 426 -5.61 -9.03 3.34
N GLN A 427 -5.65 -9.66 4.50
CA GLN A 427 -6.82 -9.68 5.38
C GLN A 427 -6.91 -8.38 6.20
N ARG A 428 -8.10 -7.81 6.26
CA ARG A 428 -8.38 -6.66 7.12
C ARG A 428 -8.63 -7.15 8.55
N ILE A 429 -7.96 -6.52 9.50
CA ILE A 429 -8.03 -6.86 10.94
C ILE A 429 -9.02 -6.01 11.74
N GLY A 430 -9.75 -5.10 11.11
CA GLY A 430 -10.80 -4.32 11.79
C GLY A 430 -11.98 -5.22 12.20
N LEU A 431 -12.64 -4.88 13.31
CA LEU A 431 -13.69 -5.68 13.95
C LEU A 431 -14.78 -6.16 12.99
N LYS A 432 -15.29 -5.28 12.12
CA LYS A 432 -16.34 -5.60 11.14
C LYS A 432 -15.88 -6.70 10.17
N SER A 433 -14.62 -6.63 9.73
CA SER A 433 -14.04 -7.63 8.82
C SER A 433 -13.76 -8.97 9.53
N LEU A 434 -13.35 -8.93 10.80
CA LEU A 434 -13.13 -10.13 11.60
C LEU A 434 -14.45 -10.84 11.91
N SER A 435 -15.51 -10.09 12.24
CA SER A 435 -16.86 -10.63 12.44
C SER A 435 -17.38 -11.34 11.20
N GLU A 436 -17.24 -10.70 10.04
CA GLU A 436 -17.64 -11.30 8.76
C GLU A 436 -16.82 -12.56 8.43
N TYR A 437 -15.49 -12.52 8.65
CA TYR A 437 -14.59 -13.63 8.31
C TYR A 437 -14.75 -14.85 9.25
N TYR A 438 -14.70 -14.63 10.58
CA TYR A 438 -14.68 -15.71 11.55
C TYR A 438 -16.07 -16.18 12.00
N LEU A 439 -17.05 -15.27 12.02
CA LEU A 439 -18.40 -15.54 12.54
C LEU A 439 -19.44 -15.65 11.42
N ASN A 440 -19.12 -15.22 10.21
CA ASN A 440 -20.07 -15.03 9.11
C ASN A 440 -21.25 -14.13 9.54
N GLU A 441 -20.92 -13.03 10.21
CA GLU A 441 -21.85 -12.08 10.79
C GLU A 441 -21.51 -10.66 10.33
N PRO A 442 -22.18 -10.14 9.29
CA PRO A 442 -21.93 -8.78 8.80
C PRO A 442 -22.44 -7.74 9.80
N MET A 443 -21.67 -6.69 10.01
CA MET A 443 -21.98 -5.57 10.90
C MET A 443 -22.09 -4.27 10.10
N PHE A 444 -22.84 -3.30 10.62
CA PHE A 444 -22.84 -1.95 10.07
C PHE A 444 -21.48 -1.30 10.22
N THR A 445 -21.03 -0.61 9.19
CA THR A 445 -19.81 0.21 9.25
C THR A 445 -20.17 1.63 9.71
N PHE A 446 -19.18 2.39 10.18
CA PHE A 446 -19.36 3.81 10.51
C PHE A 446 -19.94 4.61 9.34
N ALA A 447 -19.47 4.35 8.12
CA ALA A 447 -20.02 4.98 6.93
C ALA A 447 -21.51 4.64 6.72
N ASP A 448 -21.92 3.43 7.03
CA ASP A 448 -23.32 3.01 6.88
C ASP A 448 -24.25 3.77 7.83
N VAL A 449 -23.84 4.01 9.06
CA VAL A 449 -24.70 4.66 10.06
C VAL A 449 -24.54 6.18 10.11
N VAL A 450 -23.35 6.73 9.85
CA VAL A 450 -23.06 8.17 9.94
C VAL A 450 -23.03 8.81 8.55
N THR A 451 -21.99 8.52 7.76
CA THR A 451 -21.66 9.27 6.54
C THR A 451 -22.73 9.15 5.45
N ASN A 452 -23.20 7.93 5.19
CA ASN A 452 -24.18 7.67 4.13
C ASN A 452 -25.59 8.16 4.48
N ASN A 453 -25.86 8.44 5.77
CA ASN A 453 -27.12 9.02 6.25
C ASN A 453 -27.04 10.53 6.46
N GLY A 454 -25.94 11.18 6.10
CA GLY A 454 -25.78 12.62 6.18
C GLY A 454 -25.47 13.17 7.58
N TYR A 455 -25.18 12.31 8.56
CA TYR A 455 -24.71 12.74 9.87
C TYR A 455 -23.22 13.10 9.81
N LYS A 456 -22.77 13.99 10.70
CA LYS A 456 -21.37 14.47 10.75
C LYS A 456 -20.52 13.69 11.74
N LYS A 457 -21.11 13.29 12.86
CA LYS A 457 -20.44 12.61 13.99
C LYS A 457 -21.38 11.59 14.62
N PHE A 458 -20.84 10.70 15.45
CA PHE A 458 -21.59 9.61 16.06
C PHE A 458 -22.70 10.11 17.00
N GLY A 459 -22.45 11.17 17.77
CA GLY A 459 -23.42 11.78 18.67
C GLY A 459 -24.65 12.43 17.99
N ASP A 460 -24.64 12.56 16.65
CA ASP A 460 -25.80 13.04 15.89
C ASP A 460 -26.81 11.92 15.56
N LEU A 461 -26.42 10.64 15.79
CA LEU A 461 -27.27 9.49 15.46
C LEU A 461 -28.49 9.38 16.38
N PRO A 462 -29.65 8.91 15.85
CA PRO A 462 -30.72 8.38 16.69
C PRO A 462 -30.22 7.23 17.56
N ILE A 463 -30.65 7.18 18.82
CA ILE A 463 -30.15 6.18 19.80
C ILE A 463 -30.39 4.74 19.32
N ASP A 464 -31.53 4.44 18.71
CA ASP A 464 -31.83 3.09 18.23
C ASP A 464 -30.82 2.61 17.19
N LEU A 465 -30.43 3.50 16.26
CA LEU A 465 -29.43 3.20 15.26
C LEU A 465 -28.04 3.08 15.88
N ALA A 466 -27.71 3.98 16.80
CA ALA A 466 -26.47 3.94 17.56
C ALA A 466 -26.36 2.66 18.39
N THR A 467 -27.47 2.21 19.01
CA THR A 467 -27.50 0.96 19.81
C THR A 467 -27.16 -0.26 18.97
N GLU A 468 -27.75 -0.39 17.78
CA GLU A 468 -27.46 -1.54 16.90
C GLU A 468 -25.99 -1.58 16.50
N TYR A 469 -25.42 -0.42 16.14
CA TYR A 469 -24.00 -0.31 15.78
C TYR A 469 -23.08 -0.60 16.98
N ALA A 470 -23.25 0.13 18.05
CA ALA A 470 -22.38 0.15 19.22
C ALA A 470 -22.44 -1.15 20.05
N ALA A 471 -23.66 -1.67 20.32
CA ALA A 471 -23.78 -2.94 21.05
C ALA A 471 -23.23 -4.13 20.25
N SER A 472 -23.31 -4.09 18.92
CA SER A 472 -22.70 -5.13 18.09
C SER A 472 -21.17 -5.16 18.23
N ASP A 473 -20.50 -4.01 18.44
CA ASP A 473 -19.04 -3.94 18.56
C ASP A 473 -18.57 -4.68 19.83
N ALA A 474 -19.17 -4.40 20.98
CA ALA A 474 -18.84 -5.13 22.21
C ALA A 474 -19.24 -6.61 22.12
N HIS A 475 -20.40 -6.93 21.48
CA HIS A 475 -20.86 -8.31 21.32
C HIS A 475 -19.88 -9.15 20.49
N GLN A 476 -19.48 -8.64 19.33
CA GLN A 476 -18.59 -9.37 18.44
C GLN A 476 -17.16 -9.45 19.00
N THR A 477 -16.72 -8.43 19.71
CA THR A 477 -15.43 -8.45 20.43
C THR A 477 -15.40 -9.61 21.43
N LEU A 478 -16.46 -9.82 22.20
CA LEU A 478 -16.56 -10.96 23.13
C LEU A 478 -16.57 -12.31 22.40
N GLN A 479 -17.27 -12.42 21.27
CA GLN A 479 -17.35 -13.68 20.53
C GLN A 479 -16.05 -14.03 19.77
N LEU A 480 -15.30 -13.03 19.32
CA LEU A 480 -14.04 -13.23 18.59
C LEU A 480 -12.91 -13.69 19.51
N GLU A 481 -12.92 -13.33 20.78
CA GLU A 481 -11.83 -13.67 21.73
C GLU A 481 -11.51 -15.17 21.75
N PRO A 482 -12.45 -16.10 22.02
CA PRO A 482 -12.12 -17.52 22.10
C PRO A 482 -11.65 -18.09 20.74
N ILE A 483 -12.15 -17.57 19.64
CA ILE A 483 -11.77 -18.00 18.28
C ILE A 483 -10.34 -17.57 17.98
N LEU A 484 -10.04 -16.29 18.18
CA LEU A 484 -8.72 -15.74 17.91
C LEU A 484 -7.66 -16.33 18.84
N ARG A 485 -8.01 -16.60 20.11
CA ARG A 485 -7.14 -17.29 21.08
C ARG A 485 -6.82 -18.71 20.59
N ALA A 486 -7.82 -19.45 20.11
CA ALA A 486 -7.61 -20.80 19.57
C ALA A 486 -6.73 -20.78 18.31
N GLU A 487 -6.92 -19.81 17.41
CA GLU A 487 -6.08 -19.65 16.23
C GLU A 487 -4.64 -19.24 16.58
N LEU A 488 -4.43 -18.36 17.56
CA LEU A 488 -3.09 -18.03 18.08
C LEU A 488 -2.35 -19.28 18.59
N ILE A 489 -3.05 -20.15 19.33
CA ILE A 489 -2.48 -21.41 19.83
C ILE A 489 -2.17 -22.36 18.68
N LYS A 490 -3.12 -22.59 17.78
CA LYS A 490 -2.97 -23.47 16.61
C LYS A 490 -1.82 -23.05 15.71
N GLN A 491 -1.61 -21.75 15.54
CA GLN A 491 -0.54 -21.21 14.72
C GLN A 491 0.78 -20.98 15.48
N ASN A 492 0.91 -21.39 16.76
CA ASN A 492 2.07 -21.16 17.62
C ASN A 492 2.44 -19.67 17.80
N MET A 493 1.43 -18.77 17.77
CA MET A 493 1.60 -17.32 17.95
C MET A 493 1.25 -16.86 19.36
N TYR A 494 0.66 -17.72 20.20
CA TYR A 494 0.16 -17.35 21.51
C TYR A 494 1.27 -16.86 22.45
N THR A 495 2.45 -17.48 22.43
CA THR A 495 3.58 -17.03 23.25
C THR A 495 4.03 -15.62 22.87
N LEU A 496 4.15 -15.31 21.57
CA LEU A 496 4.49 -13.97 21.10
C LEU A 496 3.42 -12.95 21.52
N PHE A 497 2.14 -13.31 21.38
CA PHE A 497 1.03 -12.48 21.83
C PHE A 497 1.15 -12.18 23.32
N GLU A 498 1.26 -13.21 24.17
CA GLU A 498 1.20 -13.11 25.62
C GLU A 498 2.44 -12.43 26.22
N THR A 499 3.63 -12.65 25.63
CA THR A 499 4.89 -12.16 26.21
C THR A 499 5.35 -10.82 25.66
N ILE A 500 4.97 -10.47 24.44
CA ILE A 500 5.46 -9.26 23.76
C ILE A 500 4.29 -8.35 23.35
N GLU A 501 3.41 -8.78 22.44
CA GLU A 501 2.48 -7.84 21.80
C GLU A 501 1.39 -7.34 22.75
N PHE A 502 0.83 -8.20 23.55
CA PHE A 502 -0.22 -7.83 24.49
C PHE A 502 0.30 -6.97 25.66
N PRO A 503 1.40 -7.32 26.37
CA PRO A 503 1.96 -6.46 27.41
C PRO A 503 2.43 -5.09 26.91
N LEU A 504 2.82 -5.00 25.64
CA LEU A 504 3.27 -3.74 25.03
C LEU A 504 2.14 -2.71 24.96
N ILE A 505 0.87 -3.12 24.88
CA ILE A 505 -0.29 -2.21 24.89
C ILE A 505 -0.20 -1.24 26.08
N GLN A 506 0.10 -1.75 27.27
CA GLN A 506 0.20 -0.92 28.48
C GLN A 506 1.37 0.07 28.41
N VAL A 507 2.50 -0.32 27.82
CA VAL A 507 3.66 0.58 27.66
C VAL A 507 3.33 1.70 26.70
N LEU A 508 2.74 1.35 25.55
CA LEU A 508 2.34 2.35 24.53
C LEU A 508 1.24 3.28 25.04
N PHE A 509 0.28 2.75 25.80
CA PHE A 509 -0.73 3.57 26.48
C PHE A 509 -0.09 4.62 27.40
N GLU A 510 0.90 4.23 28.21
CA GLU A 510 1.58 5.15 29.11
C GLU A 510 2.41 6.19 28.33
N MET A 511 3.06 5.80 27.24
CA MET A 511 3.80 6.71 26.37
C MET A 511 2.88 7.75 25.71
N GLU A 512 1.78 7.29 25.12
CA GLU A 512 0.82 8.17 24.44
C GLU A 512 0.09 9.09 25.41
N LYS A 513 -0.30 8.59 26.60
CA LYS A 513 -0.85 9.40 27.68
C LYS A 513 0.12 10.49 28.13
N GLN A 514 1.43 10.16 28.24
CA GLN A 514 2.46 11.10 28.73
C GLN A 514 2.71 12.20 27.72
N GLY A 515 2.80 11.90 26.42
CA GLY A 515 3.14 12.84 25.35
C GLY A 515 4.51 13.53 25.57
N ILE A 516 4.88 14.39 24.63
CA ILE A 516 6.14 15.15 24.67
C ILE A 516 5.86 16.64 24.52
N TYR A 517 6.59 17.48 25.26
CA TYR A 517 6.45 18.93 25.22
C TYR A 517 7.21 19.49 24.01
N LEU A 518 6.55 20.44 23.31
CA LEU A 518 7.13 21.20 22.19
C LEU A 518 7.22 22.67 22.56
N ASP A 519 8.43 23.23 22.53
CA ASP A 519 8.71 24.64 22.72
C ASP A 519 8.41 25.42 21.43
N THR A 520 7.30 26.10 21.41
CA THR A 520 6.82 26.86 20.24
C THR A 520 7.66 28.10 19.95
N ASP A 521 8.34 28.69 20.95
CA ASP A 521 9.20 29.86 20.75
C ASP A 521 10.48 29.51 19.99
N ILE A 522 11.05 28.34 20.29
CA ILE A 522 12.18 27.81 19.52
C ILE A 522 11.73 27.52 18.08
N LEU A 523 10.56 26.90 17.92
CA LEU A 523 10.02 26.58 16.60
C LEU A 523 9.77 27.83 15.74
N GLN A 524 9.25 28.93 16.34
CA GLN A 524 9.05 30.19 15.65
C GLN A 524 10.37 30.84 15.22
N LYS A 525 11.46 30.71 16.01
CA LYS A 525 12.77 31.16 15.60
C LYS A 525 13.29 30.41 14.37
N ILE A 526 13.11 29.09 14.37
CA ILE A 526 13.46 28.23 13.23
C ILE A 526 12.61 28.61 12.00
N ASP A 527 11.32 28.86 12.18
CA ASP A 527 10.40 29.25 11.10
C ASP A 527 10.85 30.54 10.41
N LYS A 528 11.20 31.55 11.17
CA LYS A 528 11.70 32.83 10.61
C LYS A 528 12.94 32.63 9.74
N GLN A 529 13.87 31.81 10.19
CA GLN A 529 15.10 31.51 9.43
C GLN A 529 14.79 30.73 8.16
N VAL A 530 13.98 29.66 8.26
CA VAL A 530 13.59 28.83 7.10
C VAL A 530 12.81 29.64 6.07
N THR A 531 11.89 30.49 6.52
CA THR A 531 11.12 31.39 5.63
C THR A 531 12.02 32.36 4.88
N TYR A 532 13.02 32.92 5.57
CA TYR A 532 14.04 33.79 4.95
C TYR A 532 14.85 33.02 3.91
N ASP A 533 15.39 31.85 4.27
CA ASP A 533 16.19 31.02 3.37
C ASP A 533 15.42 30.57 2.11
N LEU A 534 14.13 30.19 2.27
CA LEU A 534 13.26 29.85 1.14
C LEU A 534 13.07 31.02 0.18
N SER A 535 12.93 32.24 0.72
CA SER A 535 12.79 33.47 -0.10
C SER A 535 14.06 33.76 -0.86
N GLU A 536 15.22 33.69 -0.22
CA GLU A 536 16.54 33.89 -0.84
C GLU A 536 16.80 32.88 -1.97
N ILE A 537 16.52 31.58 -1.73
CA ILE A 537 16.70 30.54 -2.77
C ILE A 537 15.78 30.83 -3.95
N LYS A 538 14.51 31.20 -3.70
CA LYS A 538 13.56 31.53 -4.76
C LYS A 538 13.99 32.75 -5.56
N ASN A 539 14.50 33.80 -4.92
CA ASN A 539 15.03 34.97 -5.58
C ASN A 539 16.24 34.58 -6.45
N HIS A 540 17.21 33.85 -5.92
CA HIS A 540 18.39 33.41 -6.64
C HIS A 540 18.03 32.51 -7.87
N ILE A 541 17.05 31.62 -7.71
CA ILE A 541 16.52 30.87 -8.89
C ILE A 541 15.94 31.84 -9.92
N THR A 542 15.12 32.83 -9.49
CA THR A 542 14.50 33.80 -10.39
C THR A 542 15.56 34.67 -11.13
N GLU A 543 16.64 35.05 -10.47
CA GLU A 543 17.78 35.74 -11.09
C GLU A 543 18.45 34.90 -12.19
N LEU A 544 18.57 33.59 -11.99
CA LEU A 544 19.21 32.68 -12.94
C LEU A 544 18.33 32.33 -14.15
N ILE A 545 16.99 32.32 -14.01
CA ILE A 545 16.07 31.84 -15.05
C ILE A 545 15.16 32.93 -15.65
N GLY A 546 15.14 34.10 -15.04
CA GLY A 546 14.38 35.29 -15.49
C GLY A 546 13.15 35.59 -14.61
N PRO A 547 12.72 36.86 -14.58
CA PRO A 547 11.64 37.34 -13.72
C PRO A 547 10.26 36.78 -14.08
N GLU A 548 10.07 36.32 -15.31
CA GLU A 548 8.83 35.67 -15.78
C GLU A 548 8.50 34.38 -15.00
N PHE A 549 9.53 33.74 -14.39
CA PHE A 549 9.37 32.53 -13.58
C PHE A 549 9.21 32.79 -12.07
N LYS A 550 9.07 34.04 -11.63
CA LYS A 550 8.95 34.42 -10.22
C LYS A 550 7.83 33.67 -9.48
N ASN A 551 6.74 33.32 -10.18
CA ASN A 551 5.58 32.67 -9.61
C ASN A 551 5.54 31.15 -9.84
N ILE A 552 6.65 30.54 -10.34
CA ILE A 552 6.70 29.10 -10.53
C ILE A 552 6.57 28.35 -9.21
N ASN A 553 5.76 27.30 -9.20
CA ASN A 553 5.68 26.38 -8.06
C ASN A 553 6.78 25.31 -8.17
N LEU A 554 7.86 25.50 -7.43
CA LEU A 554 9.02 24.59 -7.39
C LEU A 554 8.70 23.21 -6.79
N ASN A 555 7.55 23.05 -6.16
CA ASN A 555 7.05 21.75 -5.67
C ASN A 555 6.16 21.03 -6.68
N SER A 556 5.74 21.67 -7.78
CA SER A 556 4.95 21.05 -8.83
C SER A 556 5.83 20.29 -9.82
N PRO A 557 5.77 18.93 -9.89
CA PRO A 557 6.57 18.16 -10.84
C PRO A 557 6.33 18.58 -12.29
N LYS A 558 5.09 18.97 -12.64
CA LYS A 558 4.71 19.40 -13.99
C LYS A 558 5.39 20.72 -14.37
N GLN A 559 5.26 21.76 -13.54
CA GLN A 559 5.87 23.07 -13.80
C GLN A 559 7.39 22.99 -13.81
N LEU A 560 7.93 22.18 -12.90
CA LEU A 560 9.38 21.98 -12.82
C LEU A 560 9.93 21.20 -14.02
N GLY A 561 9.18 20.20 -14.51
CA GLY A 561 9.54 19.50 -15.73
C GLY A 561 9.58 20.42 -16.95
N GLN A 562 8.63 21.35 -17.08
CA GLN A 562 8.63 22.37 -18.12
C GLN A 562 9.85 23.29 -18.00
N LEU A 563 10.15 23.78 -16.80
CA LEU A 563 11.32 24.61 -16.55
C LEU A 563 12.63 23.91 -16.94
N LEU A 564 12.85 22.71 -16.41
CA LEU A 564 14.14 22.00 -16.56
C LEU A 564 14.38 21.49 -18.00
N PHE A 565 13.34 20.88 -18.60
CA PHE A 565 13.52 20.16 -19.88
C PHE A 565 13.09 20.96 -21.11
N GLU A 566 12.13 21.88 -20.98
CA GLU A 566 11.67 22.69 -22.13
C GLU A 566 12.36 24.07 -22.19
N GLN A 567 12.50 24.76 -21.03
CA GLN A 567 13.10 26.11 -20.98
C GLN A 567 14.62 26.04 -20.87
N LEU A 568 15.13 25.37 -19.83
CA LEU A 568 16.58 25.23 -19.62
C LEU A 568 17.21 24.16 -20.53
N LYS A 569 16.41 23.39 -21.29
CA LYS A 569 16.84 22.35 -22.23
C LYS A 569 17.83 21.35 -21.64
N LEU A 570 17.70 21.06 -20.34
CA LEU A 570 18.54 20.07 -19.70
C LEU A 570 18.15 18.65 -20.17
N PRO A 571 19.11 17.71 -20.30
CA PRO A 571 18.82 16.37 -20.82
C PRO A 571 17.97 15.58 -19.82
N PRO A 572 16.80 15.06 -20.25
CA PRO A 572 15.95 14.26 -19.36
C PRO A 572 16.60 12.91 -19.04
N GLN A 573 16.69 12.58 -17.74
CA GLN A 573 17.36 11.37 -17.26
C GLN A 573 16.41 10.16 -17.14
N LYS A 574 15.18 10.39 -16.70
CA LYS A 574 14.23 9.32 -16.33
C LYS A 574 12.79 9.75 -16.60
N LYS A 575 11.95 8.84 -17.08
CA LYS A 575 10.50 9.06 -17.16
C LYS A 575 9.82 8.70 -15.83
N THR A 576 8.68 9.32 -15.56
CA THR A 576 7.81 8.93 -14.44
C THR A 576 7.33 7.48 -14.57
N MET A 577 6.89 6.85 -13.48
CA MET A 577 6.36 5.47 -13.52
C MET A 577 5.24 5.29 -14.55
N GLY A 578 4.37 6.28 -14.72
CA GLY A 578 3.33 6.28 -15.76
C GLY A 578 3.82 6.58 -17.19
N ARG A 579 5.13 6.83 -17.38
CA ARG A 579 5.77 7.20 -18.66
C ARG A 579 5.18 8.42 -19.38
N THR A 580 4.35 9.21 -18.68
CA THR A 580 3.62 10.35 -19.24
C THR A 580 4.43 11.65 -19.21
N SER A 581 5.46 11.75 -18.34
CA SER A 581 6.31 12.91 -18.19
C SER A 581 7.71 12.51 -17.73
N TYR A 582 8.64 13.48 -17.72
CA TYR A 582 9.98 13.29 -17.17
C TYR A 582 9.96 13.43 -15.63
N SER A 583 10.75 12.59 -14.94
CA SER A 583 10.89 12.67 -13.50
C SER A 583 11.68 13.92 -13.09
N THR A 584 11.27 14.49 -11.96
CA THR A 584 11.96 15.56 -11.25
C THR A 584 12.27 15.14 -9.81
N ASP A 585 12.51 13.83 -9.58
CA ASP A 585 12.94 13.31 -8.29
C ASP A 585 14.35 13.79 -7.92
N VAL A 586 14.73 13.55 -6.67
CA VAL A 586 16.02 14.04 -6.12
C VAL A 586 17.19 13.49 -6.93
N GLU A 587 17.18 12.19 -7.31
CA GLU A 587 18.25 11.57 -8.10
C GLU A 587 18.46 12.27 -9.45
N VAL A 588 17.37 12.65 -10.11
CA VAL A 588 17.41 13.37 -11.39
C VAL A 588 17.93 14.78 -11.19
N LEU A 589 17.47 15.49 -10.14
CA LEU A 589 17.92 16.84 -9.84
C LEU A 589 19.40 16.87 -9.45
N GLU A 590 19.88 15.91 -8.66
CA GLU A 590 21.31 15.77 -8.31
C GLU A 590 22.18 15.53 -9.54
N ALA A 591 21.76 14.64 -10.45
CA ALA A 591 22.47 14.42 -11.70
C ALA A 591 22.50 15.66 -12.60
N LEU A 592 21.42 16.44 -12.64
CA LEU A 592 21.35 17.70 -13.38
C LEU A 592 22.11 18.85 -12.72
N SER A 593 22.41 18.75 -11.45
CA SER A 593 23.16 19.78 -10.68
C SER A 593 24.59 19.93 -11.18
N GLU A 594 25.16 18.91 -11.82
CA GLU A 594 26.48 18.99 -12.47
C GLU A 594 26.46 19.85 -13.77
N LEU A 595 25.28 20.02 -14.37
CA LEU A 595 25.10 20.72 -15.64
C LEU A 595 24.60 22.16 -15.48
N HIS A 596 23.84 22.44 -14.41
CA HIS A 596 23.25 23.75 -14.16
C HIS A 596 23.04 24.02 -12.67
N PRO A 597 23.20 25.25 -12.14
CA PRO A 597 23.03 25.52 -10.69
C PRO A 597 21.60 25.43 -10.19
N VAL A 598 20.60 25.65 -11.01
CA VAL A 598 19.17 25.66 -10.64
C VAL A 598 18.70 24.34 -10.03
N PRO A 599 19.00 23.15 -10.57
CA PRO A 599 18.61 21.88 -9.93
C PRO A 599 19.11 21.74 -8.49
N ALA A 600 20.34 22.13 -8.17
CA ALA A 600 20.87 22.09 -6.79
C ALA A 600 20.08 23.01 -5.85
N LEU A 601 19.73 24.22 -6.32
CA LEU A 601 18.90 25.16 -5.56
C LEU A 601 17.48 24.61 -5.34
N ILE A 602 16.93 23.90 -6.32
CA ILE A 602 15.60 23.26 -6.20
C ILE A 602 15.63 22.13 -5.17
N VAL A 603 16.69 21.31 -5.13
CA VAL A 603 16.85 20.28 -4.08
C VAL A 603 16.83 20.95 -2.71
N LYS A 604 17.66 21.97 -2.51
CA LYS A 604 17.74 22.74 -1.25
C LYS A 604 16.38 23.38 -0.88
N TYR A 605 15.70 24.00 -1.85
CA TYR A 605 14.37 24.58 -1.66
C TYR A 605 13.34 23.54 -1.19
N ARG A 606 13.27 22.39 -1.87
CA ARG A 606 12.34 21.31 -1.53
C ARG A 606 12.58 20.72 -0.15
N GLU A 607 13.83 20.56 0.25
CA GLU A 607 14.17 20.09 1.59
C GLU A 607 13.71 21.07 2.68
N LEU A 608 14.02 22.37 2.53
CA LEU A 608 13.57 23.40 3.46
C LEU A 608 12.05 23.56 3.47
N PHE A 609 11.40 23.48 2.29
CA PHE A 609 9.96 23.55 2.18
C PHE A 609 9.28 22.34 2.86
N LYS A 610 9.84 21.15 2.73
CA LYS A 610 9.38 19.96 3.45
C LYS A 610 9.56 20.12 4.96
N LEU A 611 10.69 20.65 5.41
CA LEU A 611 10.92 20.94 6.82
C LEU A 611 9.86 21.89 7.37
N LYS A 612 9.59 22.98 6.64
CA LYS A 612 8.57 23.95 7.02
C LYS A 612 7.17 23.32 7.04
N SER A 613 6.70 22.81 5.92
CA SER A 613 5.31 22.37 5.77
C SER A 613 4.97 21.10 6.58
N THR A 614 5.93 20.16 6.71
CA THR A 614 5.68 18.88 7.38
C THR A 614 5.88 18.96 8.90
N TYR A 615 6.77 19.83 9.35
CA TYR A 615 7.13 19.89 10.77
C TYR A 615 6.86 21.25 11.41
N ILE A 616 7.43 22.34 10.87
CA ILE A 616 7.36 23.64 11.54
C ILE A 616 5.92 24.15 11.62
N ASP A 617 5.19 24.12 10.50
CA ASP A 617 3.81 24.57 10.43
C ASP A 617 2.83 23.54 11.03
N ALA A 618 3.13 22.26 10.90
CA ALA A 618 2.20 21.20 11.30
C ALA A 618 2.29 20.82 12.79
N LEU A 619 3.49 20.73 13.38
CA LEU A 619 3.64 20.25 14.77
C LEU A 619 2.85 21.04 15.80
N PRO A 620 2.77 22.39 15.73
CA PRO A 620 1.97 23.16 16.68
C PRO A 620 0.48 22.82 16.69
N THR A 621 -0.05 22.35 15.53
CA THR A 621 -1.47 21.97 15.42
C THR A 621 -1.83 20.68 16.16
N TYR A 622 -0.80 19.90 16.52
CA TYR A 622 -0.95 18.66 17.30
C TYR A 622 -0.80 18.86 18.80
N ILE A 623 -0.55 20.07 19.26
CA ILE A 623 -0.46 20.34 20.72
C ILE A 623 -1.88 20.22 21.30
N ASN A 624 -2.04 19.26 22.21
CA ASN A 624 -3.27 19.12 22.96
C ASN A 624 -3.41 20.32 23.91
N PRO A 625 -4.51 21.08 23.85
CA PRO A 625 -4.68 22.31 24.63
C PRO A 625 -4.77 22.08 26.15
N GLU A 626 -5.19 20.87 26.59
CA GLU A 626 -5.32 20.54 28.01
C GLU A 626 -3.98 20.14 28.63
N THR A 627 -3.15 19.40 27.88
CA THR A 627 -1.85 18.91 28.40
C THR A 627 -0.67 19.79 28.02
N GLY A 628 -0.81 20.65 27.00
CA GLY A 628 0.25 21.42 26.41
C GLY A 628 1.31 20.57 25.67
N ARG A 629 0.98 19.32 25.31
CA ARG A 629 1.90 18.34 24.75
C ARG A 629 1.41 17.76 23.44
N ILE A 630 2.32 17.17 22.68
CA ILE A 630 2.03 16.36 21.52
C ILE A 630 1.90 14.90 21.96
N HIS A 631 0.78 14.27 21.61
CA HIS A 631 0.50 12.85 21.89
C HIS A 631 0.49 12.10 20.54
N THR A 632 1.62 11.53 20.15
CA THR A 632 1.69 10.68 18.96
C THR A 632 1.02 9.34 19.20
N THR A 633 0.47 8.73 18.16
CA THR A 633 -0.11 7.38 18.21
C THR A 633 0.91 6.36 17.73
N PHE A 634 1.21 5.34 18.53
CA PHE A 634 2.04 4.20 18.14
C PHE A 634 1.18 3.02 17.67
N SER A 635 1.41 2.56 16.44
CA SER A 635 0.75 1.37 15.89
C SER A 635 1.65 0.14 15.98
N GLN A 636 1.10 -0.96 16.52
CA GLN A 636 1.73 -2.29 16.50
C GLN A 636 1.42 -3.07 15.23
N THR A 637 0.44 -2.60 14.43
CA THR A 637 -0.14 -3.35 13.31
C THR A 637 0.18 -2.78 11.94
N ALA A 638 0.81 -1.58 11.87
CA ALA A 638 1.03 -0.89 10.61
C ALA A 638 2.22 -1.43 9.79
N VAL A 639 3.17 -2.12 10.43
CA VAL A 639 4.40 -2.59 9.78
C VAL A 639 4.53 -4.11 9.86
N ALA A 640 4.60 -4.77 8.71
CA ALA A 640 4.64 -6.23 8.61
C ALA A 640 5.88 -6.89 9.26
N THR A 641 6.97 -6.15 9.49
CA THR A 641 8.14 -6.64 10.24
C THR A 641 7.95 -6.62 11.75
N GLY A 642 6.84 -6.10 12.26
CA GLY A 642 6.59 -5.94 13.69
C GLY A 642 7.21 -4.68 14.31
N ARG A 643 7.85 -3.80 13.52
CA ARG A 643 8.29 -2.49 14.01
C ARG A 643 7.07 -1.64 14.40
N LEU A 644 7.24 -0.77 15.39
CA LEU A 644 6.26 0.26 15.71
C LEU A 644 6.26 1.35 14.65
N ALA A 645 5.09 1.88 14.35
CA ALA A 645 4.95 3.08 13.53
C ALA A 645 4.33 4.21 14.36
N SER A 646 4.82 5.43 14.20
CA SER A 646 4.28 6.63 14.83
C SER A 646 3.48 7.45 13.83
N SER A 647 2.33 7.96 14.25
CA SER A 647 1.44 8.79 13.42
C SER A 647 0.71 9.84 14.28
N ASN A 648 0.19 10.87 13.65
CA ASN A 648 -0.61 11.93 14.24
C ASN A 648 0.05 12.66 15.44
N PRO A 649 1.27 13.24 15.27
CA PRO A 649 2.17 13.25 14.11
C PRO A 649 3.19 12.09 14.14
N ASN A 650 3.88 11.83 13.01
CA ASN A 650 4.99 10.87 13.00
C ASN A 650 6.24 11.49 13.62
N LEU A 651 6.53 11.17 14.87
CA LEU A 651 7.70 11.64 15.60
C LEU A 651 8.96 10.79 15.36
N GLN A 652 8.83 9.62 14.71
CA GLN A 652 10.00 8.79 14.36
C GLN A 652 10.82 9.35 13.19
N ASN A 653 10.27 10.31 12.44
CA ASN A 653 10.90 10.89 11.27
C ASN A 653 11.30 12.37 11.45
N ILE A 654 11.38 12.88 12.70
CA ILE A 654 11.88 14.23 12.96
C ILE A 654 13.35 14.29 12.50
N PRO A 655 13.68 15.14 11.51
CA PRO A 655 15.00 15.14 10.91
C PRO A 655 16.09 15.54 11.91
N THR A 656 17.26 14.95 11.73
CA THR A 656 18.52 15.44 12.29
C THR A 656 19.09 16.51 11.37
N ASP A 657 20.14 17.18 11.77
CA ASP A 657 20.86 18.15 10.93
C ASP A 657 21.25 17.52 9.59
N SER A 658 20.91 18.19 8.50
CA SER A 658 21.38 17.82 7.18
C SER A 658 22.46 18.78 6.67
N ALA A 659 23.12 18.38 5.60
CA ALA A 659 24.11 19.22 4.94
C ALA A 659 23.53 20.56 4.46
N HIS A 660 22.23 20.64 4.20
CA HIS A 660 21.56 21.81 3.62
C HIS A 660 20.91 22.74 4.67
N TYR A 661 20.69 22.27 5.93
CA TYR A 661 20.16 23.10 7.01
C TYR A 661 21.00 23.02 8.29
N LYS A 662 22.32 23.16 8.14
CA LYS A 662 23.23 23.29 9.29
C LYS A 662 22.79 24.44 10.17
N GLY A 663 22.58 24.14 11.46
CA GLY A 663 22.12 25.12 12.44
C GLY A 663 20.62 25.28 12.63
N LEU A 664 19.80 24.56 11.86
CA LEU A 664 18.34 24.48 12.06
C LEU A 664 17.98 23.21 12.85
N HIS A 665 18.17 23.28 14.15
CA HIS A 665 18.04 22.14 15.06
C HIS A 665 16.59 21.92 15.49
N LEU A 666 15.74 21.34 14.63
CA LEU A 666 14.32 21.12 14.93
C LEU A 666 14.10 20.31 16.22
N ARG A 667 14.98 19.35 16.49
CA ARG A 667 14.93 18.54 17.72
C ARG A 667 15.14 19.35 19.00
N SER A 668 15.78 20.54 18.93
CA SER A 668 15.95 21.41 20.11
C SER A 668 14.64 22.00 20.63
N ALA A 669 13.57 22.00 19.80
CA ALA A 669 12.25 22.44 20.23
C ALA A 669 11.53 21.40 21.13
N PHE A 670 11.98 20.15 21.15
CA PHE A 670 11.42 19.15 22.04
C PHE A 670 12.16 19.17 23.39
N LYS A 671 11.40 19.37 24.44
CA LYS A 671 11.93 19.56 25.82
C LYS A 671 11.36 18.52 26.77
N PRO A 672 12.11 18.11 27.81
CA PRO A 672 11.57 17.31 28.90
C PRO A 672 10.64 18.18 29.78
N LYS A 673 9.94 17.52 30.70
CA LYS A 673 9.23 18.23 31.79
C LYS A 673 10.22 19.05 32.61
N GLU A 674 9.79 20.19 33.13
CA GLU A 674 10.60 20.99 34.08
C GLU A 674 11.11 20.12 35.25
N GLY A 675 12.38 20.27 35.58
CA GLY A 675 13.08 19.42 36.58
C GLY A 675 13.53 18.06 36.06
N ASN A 676 13.25 17.71 34.82
CA ASN A 676 13.69 16.48 34.15
C ASN A 676 14.77 16.78 33.10
N VAL A 677 15.49 15.75 32.71
CA VAL A 677 16.35 15.70 31.53
C VAL A 677 15.89 14.60 30.62
N PHE A 678 16.25 14.67 29.33
CA PHE A 678 16.11 13.53 28.42
C PHE A 678 17.29 12.58 28.62
N LEU A 679 16.98 11.29 28.60
CA LEU A 679 17.92 10.19 28.50
C LEU A 679 17.61 9.42 27.22
N SER A 680 18.56 9.40 26.28
CA SER A 680 18.53 8.52 25.12
C SER A 680 19.21 7.20 25.46
N ALA A 681 18.61 6.09 25.04
CA ALA A 681 19.17 4.75 25.14
C ALA A 681 19.04 4.07 23.77
N ASP A 682 20.17 3.89 23.09
CA ASP A 682 20.24 3.43 21.70
C ASP A 682 21.07 2.13 21.61
N TYR A 683 20.48 1.09 21.02
CA TYR A 683 21.19 -0.14 20.77
C TYR A 683 22.28 0.03 19.71
N SER A 684 23.51 -0.33 20.08
CA SER A 684 24.64 -0.27 19.16
C SER A 684 24.59 -1.41 18.17
N GLN A 685 24.32 -1.09 16.89
CA GLN A 685 24.35 -2.05 15.77
C GLN A 685 23.45 -3.29 15.99
N ILE A 686 22.24 -3.13 16.53
CA ILE A 686 21.38 -4.25 16.92
C ILE A 686 21.14 -5.25 15.78
N GLU A 687 20.88 -4.77 14.57
CA GLU A 687 20.60 -5.65 13.43
C GLU A 687 21.80 -6.52 13.07
N LEU A 688 23.03 -6.01 13.19
CA LEU A 688 24.23 -6.81 12.94
C LEU A 688 24.51 -7.80 14.09
N ARG A 689 24.15 -7.46 15.32
CA ARG A 689 24.23 -8.40 16.45
C ARG A 689 23.18 -9.50 16.33
N VAL A 690 21.98 -9.17 15.89
CA VAL A 690 20.95 -10.13 15.51
C VAL A 690 21.44 -11.05 14.39
N LEU A 691 22.06 -10.49 13.35
CA LEU A 691 22.65 -11.28 12.26
C LEU A 691 23.73 -12.24 12.77
N ALA A 692 24.65 -11.75 13.62
CA ALA A 692 25.70 -12.58 14.22
C ALA A 692 25.11 -13.74 15.03
N PHE A 693 24.09 -13.45 15.85
CA PHE A 693 23.41 -14.46 16.63
C PHE A 693 22.64 -15.47 15.76
N LEU A 694 21.88 -15.01 14.79
CA LEU A 694 21.06 -15.89 13.95
C LEU A 694 21.89 -16.74 12.99
N SER A 695 22.98 -16.20 12.43
CA SER A 695 23.88 -16.93 11.52
C SER A 695 24.90 -17.81 12.24
N GLN A 696 25.21 -17.52 13.51
CA GLN A 696 26.29 -18.15 14.30
C GLN A 696 27.65 -18.09 13.58
N ASP A 697 27.88 -17.04 12.78
CA ASP A 697 29.14 -16.84 12.11
C ASP A 697 30.26 -16.54 13.12
N GLU A 698 31.23 -17.46 13.23
CA GLU A 698 32.29 -17.37 14.24
C GLU A 698 33.10 -16.08 14.17
N ALA A 699 33.41 -15.62 12.95
CA ALA A 699 34.18 -14.41 12.76
C ALA A 699 33.41 -13.16 13.21
N LEU A 700 32.09 -13.13 12.97
CA LEU A 700 31.20 -12.05 13.35
C LEU A 700 30.91 -12.08 14.86
N VAL A 701 30.61 -13.24 15.44
CA VAL A 701 30.40 -13.43 16.89
C VAL A 701 31.64 -13.03 17.67
N ASN A 702 32.82 -13.53 17.28
CA ASN A 702 34.09 -13.23 17.97
C ASN A 702 34.43 -11.72 17.88
N ALA A 703 34.12 -11.04 16.79
CA ALA A 703 34.33 -9.61 16.67
C ALA A 703 33.47 -8.83 17.68
N PHE A 704 32.20 -9.20 17.85
CA PHE A 704 31.35 -8.57 18.88
C PHE A 704 31.77 -8.89 20.31
N LEU A 705 32.23 -10.10 20.59
CA LEU A 705 32.75 -10.48 21.92
C LEU A 705 34.01 -9.69 22.28
N LYS A 706 34.87 -9.39 21.29
CA LYS A 706 36.07 -8.58 21.50
C LYS A 706 35.81 -7.05 21.49
N GLY A 707 34.58 -6.62 21.21
CA GLY A 707 34.24 -5.20 21.09
C GLY A 707 34.86 -4.52 19.86
N GLU A 708 35.19 -5.28 18.78
CA GLU A 708 35.76 -4.75 17.55
C GLU A 708 34.71 -3.93 16.76
N ASP A 709 35.17 -2.90 16.05
CA ASP A 709 34.30 -2.17 15.10
C ASP A 709 34.11 -3.00 13.81
N ILE A 710 32.93 -3.60 13.68
CA ILE A 710 32.57 -4.44 12.54
C ILE A 710 32.72 -3.72 11.21
N HIS A 711 32.42 -2.42 11.17
CA HIS A 711 32.53 -1.64 9.94
C HIS A 711 33.99 -1.48 9.50
N THR A 712 34.86 -1.20 10.46
CA THR A 712 36.31 -1.12 10.24
C THR A 712 36.88 -2.48 9.86
N ARG A 713 36.49 -3.56 10.54
CA ARG A 713 36.89 -4.93 10.23
C ARG A 713 36.49 -5.35 8.80
N THR A 714 35.25 -5.07 8.42
CA THR A 714 34.77 -5.34 7.05
C THR A 714 35.56 -4.54 6.02
N ALA A 715 35.79 -3.25 6.26
CA ALA A 715 36.58 -2.42 5.38
C ALA A 715 38.03 -2.91 5.24
N ALA A 716 38.69 -3.29 6.33
CA ALA A 716 40.05 -3.85 6.30
C ALA A 716 40.17 -5.02 5.33
N LYS A 717 39.18 -5.91 5.34
CA LYS A 717 39.14 -7.08 4.44
C LYS A 717 38.81 -6.73 2.99
N LEU A 718 37.90 -5.79 2.78
CA LEU A 718 37.53 -5.36 1.43
C LEU A 718 38.69 -4.71 0.69
N PHE A 719 39.48 -3.90 1.41
CA PHE A 719 40.60 -3.13 0.87
C PHE A 719 41.96 -3.79 1.08
N ASP A 720 42.00 -5.03 1.56
CA ASP A 720 43.22 -5.80 1.85
C ASP A 720 44.24 -5.01 2.69
N THR A 721 43.78 -4.35 3.76
CA THR A 721 44.57 -3.55 4.67
C THR A 721 44.42 -3.99 6.12
N SER A 722 45.34 -3.57 7.02
CA SER A 722 45.18 -3.81 8.47
C SER A 722 44.06 -2.92 9.05
N ILE A 723 43.45 -3.35 10.17
CA ILE A 723 42.38 -2.62 10.86
C ILE A 723 42.86 -1.18 11.22
N ASP A 724 44.07 -1.03 11.63
CA ASP A 724 44.65 0.27 12.06
C ASP A 724 44.88 1.24 10.89
N ASN A 725 44.98 0.75 9.68
CA ASN A 725 45.18 1.54 8.47
C ASN A 725 43.87 1.87 7.70
N VAL A 726 42.72 1.47 8.22
CA VAL A 726 41.43 1.80 7.59
C VAL A 726 41.12 3.27 7.76
N ILE A 727 41.04 4.00 6.65
CA ILE A 727 40.60 5.40 6.65
C ILE A 727 39.10 5.55 6.78
N SER A 728 38.62 6.74 7.19
CA SER A 728 37.20 7.03 7.42
C SER A 728 36.34 6.73 6.21
N ALA A 729 36.77 7.03 4.98
CA ALA A 729 36.05 6.76 3.75
C ALA A 729 35.85 5.26 3.52
N GLN A 730 36.87 4.44 3.76
CA GLN A 730 36.80 2.97 3.64
C GLN A 730 35.86 2.39 4.71
N ARG A 731 35.93 2.89 5.95
CA ARG A 731 35.03 2.51 7.02
C ARG A 731 33.55 2.78 6.65
N GLN A 732 33.27 3.92 6.00
CA GLN A 732 31.92 4.24 5.52
C GLN A 732 31.45 3.26 4.44
N ILE A 733 32.33 2.82 3.54
CA ILE A 733 32.02 1.76 2.57
C ILE A 733 31.74 0.44 3.28
N GLY A 734 32.57 0.04 4.25
CA GLY A 734 32.33 -1.14 5.09
C GLY A 734 30.98 -1.07 5.82
N LYS A 735 30.61 0.11 6.36
CA LYS A 735 29.29 0.35 6.97
C LYS A 735 28.15 0.13 5.97
N ARG A 736 28.24 0.75 4.79
CA ARG A 736 27.21 0.59 3.74
C ARG A 736 27.07 -0.88 3.34
N ILE A 737 28.17 -1.60 3.12
CA ILE A 737 28.14 -3.00 2.73
C ILE A 737 27.48 -3.87 3.81
N ASN A 738 27.87 -3.71 5.07
CA ASN A 738 27.27 -4.47 6.18
C ASN A 738 25.74 -4.33 6.23
N PHE A 739 25.22 -3.10 6.08
CA PHE A 739 23.77 -2.89 6.05
C PHE A 739 23.16 -3.36 4.72
N SER A 740 23.80 -3.07 3.59
CA SER A 740 23.26 -3.44 2.27
C SER A 740 23.10 -4.95 2.11
N ILE A 741 24.04 -5.75 2.62
CA ILE A 741 23.97 -7.21 2.57
C ILE A 741 22.85 -7.72 3.44
N LEU A 742 22.69 -7.16 4.66
CA LEU A 742 21.56 -7.49 5.53
C LEU A 742 20.21 -7.26 4.81
N TYR A 743 20.14 -6.21 3.98
CA TYR A 743 18.97 -5.92 3.16
C TYR A 743 18.91 -6.69 1.82
N GLY A 744 19.80 -7.69 1.62
CA GLY A 744 19.82 -8.55 0.44
C GLY A 744 20.18 -7.80 -0.85
N LEU A 745 21.07 -6.82 -0.78
CA LEU A 745 21.48 -6.01 -1.92
C LEU A 745 22.19 -6.87 -2.98
N THR A 746 21.86 -6.61 -4.24
CA THR A 746 22.54 -7.24 -5.38
C THR A 746 23.80 -6.46 -5.78
N PRO A 747 24.76 -7.07 -6.52
CA PRO A 747 25.92 -6.35 -7.05
C PRO A 747 25.56 -5.10 -7.85
N TYR A 748 24.43 -5.14 -8.57
CA TYR A 748 23.91 -3.99 -9.32
C TYR A 748 23.45 -2.85 -8.38
N GLY A 749 22.74 -3.20 -7.31
CA GLY A 749 22.30 -2.21 -6.30
C GLY A 749 23.50 -1.57 -5.59
N LEU A 750 24.50 -2.40 -5.19
CA LEU A 750 25.72 -1.91 -4.54
C LEU A 750 26.55 -1.02 -5.46
N SER A 751 26.68 -1.36 -6.73
CA SER A 751 27.36 -0.56 -7.74
C SER A 751 26.75 0.87 -7.85
N LYS A 752 25.41 0.95 -7.85
CA LYS A 752 24.70 2.24 -7.85
C LYS A 752 24.88 3.04 -6.55
N ASP A 753 24.74 2.37 -5.41
CA ASP A 753 24.80 3.01 -4.09
C ASP A 753 26.19 3.58 -3.81
N LEU A 754 27.24 2.83 -4.12
CA LEU A 754 28.63 3.24 -3.92
C LEU A 754 29.20 4.05 -5.10
N LYS A 755 28.47 4.17 -6.23
CA LYS A 755 28.93 4.77 -7.49
C LYS A 755 30.26 4.14 -7.99
N ILE A 756 30.37 2.80 -7.92
CA ILE A 756 31.52 2.00 -8.35
C ILE A 756 31.16 1.09 -9.52
N PRO A 757 32.13 0.60 -10.30
CA PRO A 757 31.90 -0.39 -11.35
C PRO A 757 31.21 -1.64 -10.82
N PHE A 758 30.33 -2.24 -11.62
CA PHE A 758 29.62 -3.48 -11.26
C PHE A 758 30.56 -4.63 -10.88
N LYS A 759 31.72 -4.72 -11.56
CA LYS A 759 32.74 -5.73 -11.28
C LYS A 759 33.28 -5.60 -9.85
N ASP A 760 33.56 -4.39 -9.41
CA ASP A 760 34.11 -4.11 -8.07
C ASP A 760 33.05 -4.40 -6.98
N ALA A 761 31.79 -4.00 -7.24
CA ALA A 761 30.67 -4.33 -6.35
C ALA A 761 30.51 -5.84 -6.16
N LYS A 762 30.67 -6.62 -7.24
CA LYS A 762 30.63 -8.08 -7.18
C LYS A 762 31.76 -8.64 -6.34
N ILE A 763 33.01 -8.16 -6.54
CA ILE A 763 34.18 -8.56 -5.77
C ILE A 763 33.98 -8.24 -4.27
N TYR A 764 33.42 -7.08 -3.92
CA TYR A 764 33.16 -6.73 -2.54
C TYR A 764 32.17 -7.67 -1.86
N ILE A 765 31.12 -8.05 -2.54
CA ILE A 765 30.15 -9.03 -2.02
C ILE A 765 30.79 -10.42 -1.84
N GLU A 766 31.59 -10.86 -2.81
CA GLU A 766 32.33 -12.13 -2.71
C GLU A 766 33.32 -12.12 -1.52
N LYS A 767 34.09 -11.06 -1.35
CA LYS A 767 35.00 -10.89 -0.20
C LYS A 767 34.25 -10.89 1.14
N TYR A 768 33.07 -10.25 1.21
CA TYR A 768 32.24 -10.26 2.40
C TYR A 768 31.79 -11.65 2.80
N PHE A 769 31.21 -12.42 1.87
CA PHE A 769 30.79 -13.79 2.18
C PHE A 769 31.95 -14.75 2.39
N ALA A 770 33.11 -14.49 1.81
CA ALA A 770 34.35 -15.25 2.13
C ALA A 770 34.82 -14.97 3.58
N GLN A 771 34.56 -13.77 4.12
CA GLN A 771 34.84 -13.40 5.50
C GLN A 771 33.80 -13.95 6.48
N TYR A 772 32.53 -14.01 6.07
CA TYR A 772 31.37 -14.40 6.89
C TYR A 772 30.57 -15.52 6.18
N PRO A 773 31.13 -16.73 6.03
CA PRO A 773 30.52 -17.79 5.22
C PRO A 773 29.20 -18.32 5.79
N GLN A 774 29.04 -18.34 7.14
CA GLN A 774 27.82 -18.80 7.76
C GLN A 774 26.67 -17.82 7.56
N VAL A 775 26.95 -16.53 7.31
CA VAL A 775 25.90 -15.56 6.92
C VAL A 775 25.24 -15.96 5.59
N SER A 776 26.04 -16.39 4.58
CA SER A 776 25.51 -16.88 3.30
C SER A 776 24.65 -18.13 3.51
N THR A 777 25.17 -19.12 4.25
CA THR A 777 24.43 -20.37 4.54
C THR A 777 23.11 -20.08 5.27
N TRP A 778 23.12 -19.17 6.23
CA TRP A 778 21.92 -18.74 6.94
C TRP A 778 20.90 -18.07 6.01
N MET A 779 21.33 -17.22 5.10
CA MET A 779 20.44 -16.61 4.10
C MET A 779 19.79 -17.66 3.20
N ASP A 780 20.55 -18.65 2.75
CA ASP A 780 20.03 -19.73 1.92
C ASP A 780 19.05 -20.63 2.69
N SER A 781 19.30 -20.87 3.98
CA SER A 781 18.37 -21.62 4.84
C SER A 781 17.02 -20.89 5.02
N ILE A 782 17.02 -19.57 5.12
CA ILE A 782 15.77 -18.79 5.17
C ILE A 782 14.96 -18.96 3.89
N ILE A 783 15.63 -18.96 2.74
CA ILE A 783 14.95 -19.10 1.46
C ILE A 783 14.34 -20.51 1.35
N ALA A 784 15.08 -21.53 1.79
CA ALA A 784 14.59 -22.91 1.82
C ALA A 784 13.37 -23.05 2.77
N GLU A 785 13.47 -22.56 4.01
CA GLU A 785 12.38 -22.49 4.99
C GLU A 785 11.14 -21.75 4.42
N THR A 786 11.38 -20.60 3.77
CA THR A 786 10.29 -19.81 3.20
C THR A 786 9.60 -20.51 2.03
N LYS A 787 10.37 -21.25 1.19
CA LYS A 787 9.80 -22.06 0.11
C LYS A 787 9.00 -23.25 0.62
N GLU A 788 9.41 -23.85 1.73
CA GLU A 788 8.70 -24.99 2.33
C GLU A 788 7.37 -24.57 2.93
N HIS A 789 7.33 -23.42 3.62
CA HIS A 789 6.19 -23.02 4.43
C HIS A 789 5.33 -21.87 3.84
N GLY A 790 5.84 -21.14 2.83
CA GLY A 790 5.22 -19.95 2.29
C GLY A 790 5.37 -18.69 3.15
N TYR A 791 6.01 -18.81 4.31
CA TYR A 791 6.27 -17.70 5.23
C TYR A 791 7.66 -17.80 5.86
N VAL A 792 8.15 -16.69 6.38
CA VAL A 792 9.35 -16.61 7.22
C VAL A 792 8.96 -16.35 8.67
N THR A 793 9.76 -16.88 9.62
CA THR A 793 9.52 -16.74 11.06
C THR A 793 10.68 -16.00 11.72
N THR A 794 10.38 -14.97 12.55
CA THR A 794 11.40 -14.31 13.41
C THR A 794 11.87 -15.24 14.54
N TYR A 795 12.88 -14.81 15.29
CA TYR A 795 13.36 -15.58 16.45
C TYR A 795 12.28 -15.79 17.52
N PHE A 796 11.39 -14.82 17.74
CA PHE A 796 10.31 -14.89 18.72
C PHE A 796 9.01 -15.51 18.17
N GLY A 797 9.01 -15.95 16.90
CA GLY A 797 7.92 -16.70 16.33
C GLY A 797 6.95 -15.91 15.44
N ARG A 798 7.14 -14.60 15.20
CA ARG A 798 6.30 -13.83 14.29
C ARG A 798 6.41 -14.37 12.89
N ARG A 799 5.28 -14.61 12.23
CA ARG A 799 5.21 -15.04 10.83
C ARG A 799 4.97 -13.88 9.90
N ARG A 800 5.58 -13.99 8.72
CA ARG A 800 5.23 -13.14 7.59
C ARG A 800 5.16 -13.98 6.34
N TYR A 801 4.02 -13.95 5.66
CA TYR A 801 3.81 -14.66 4.40
C TYR A 801 4.57 -13.98 3.26
N ILE A 802 5.22 -14.78 2.40
CA ILE A 802 6.06 -14.30 1.29
C ILE A 802 5.58 -14.96 -0.02
N PRO A 803 4.43 -14.61 -0.55
CA PRO A 803 3.86 -15.28 -1.73
C PRO A 803 4.77 -15.22 -2.96
N GLY A 804 5.56 -14.15 -3.13
CA GLY A 804 6.51 -14.01 -4.24
C GLY A 804 7.70 -14.96 -4.20
N ILE A 805 7.87 -15.82 -3.18
CA ILE A 805 9.00 -16.77 -3.09
C ILE A 805 8.90 -17.90 -4.12
N TYR A 806 7.73 -18.12 -4.70
CA TYR A 806 7.46 -19.14 -5.72
C TYR A 806 7.49 -18.57 -7.16
N GLU A 807 7.77 -17.28 -7.33
CA GLU A 807 7.75 -16.63 -8.64
C GLU A 807 8.92 -17.11 -9.50
N GLU A 808 8.64 -17.45 -10.76
CA GLU A 808 9.64 -17.76 -11.78
C GLU A 808 10.36 -16.49 -12.27
N ASN A 809 9.70 -15.33 -12.20
CA ASN A 809 10.29 -14.06 -12.54
C ASN A 809 11.39 -13.70 -11.54
N LYS A 810 12.65 -13.69 -12.01
CA LYS A 810 13.83 -13.43 -11.18
C LYS A 810 13.74 -12.12 -10.37
N VAL A 811 13.15 -11.06 -10.93
CA VAL A 811 13.04 -9.77 -10.23
C VAL A 811 12.08 -9.89 -9.05
N LEU A 812 10.94 -10.57 -9.23
CA LEU A 812 9.95 -10.78 -8.17
C LEU A 812 10.49 -11.76 -7.12
N PHE A 813 11.16 -12.82 -7.55
CA PHE A 813 11.82 -13.75 -6.64
C PHE A 813 12.91 -13.06 -5.80
N ASP A 814 13.78 -12.26 -6.41
CA ASP A 814 14.85 -11.53 -5.70
C ASP A 814 14.24 -10.49 -4.72
N LEU A 815 13.09 -9.92 -5.04
CA LEU A 815 12.35 -9.06 -4.10
C LEU A 815 11.83 -9.87 -2.90
N ALA A 816 11.20 -11.01 -3.15
CA ALA A 816 10.67 -11.91 -2.12
C ALA A 816 11.78 -12.42 -1.20
N ARG A 817 12.92 -12.82 -1.77
CA ARG A 817 14.14 -13.23 -1.06
C ARG A 817 14.60 -12.13 -0.09
N ARG A 818 14.69 -10.89 -0.56
CA ARG A 818 15.07 -9.75 0.28
C ARG A 818 14.08 -9.53 1.42
N ILE A 819 12.78 -9.59 1.12
CA ILE A 819 11.73 -9.43 2.13
C ILE A 819 11.84 -10.52 3.21
N ALA A 820 12.10 -11.78 2.85
CA ALA A 820 12.26 -12.88 3.79
C ALA A 820 13.44 -12.67 4.75
N ILE A 821 14.63 -12.38 4.20
CA ILE A 821 15.85 -12.13 4.99
C ILE A 821 15.67 -10.94 5.92
N ASN A 822 15.17 -9.81 5.38
CA ASN A 822 14.93 -8.61 6.17
C ASN A 822 13.93 -8.83 7.29
N THR A 823 12.86 -9.58 7.03
CA THR A 823 11.84 -9.85 8.05
C THR A 823 12.44 -10.62 9.23
N LYS A 824 13.27 -11.62 8.99
CA LYS A 824 13.89 -12.41 10.05
C LYS A 824 14.83 -11.56 10.91
N ALA A 825 15.67 -10.72 10.30
CA ALA A 825 16.63 -9.87 11.02
C ALA A 825 15.95 -8.67 11.69
N GLN A 826 15.23 -7.85 10.94
CA GLN A 826 14.59 -6.63 11.45
C GLN A 826 13.43 -6.92 12.40
N GLY A 827 12.66 -7.97 12.13
CA GLY A 827 11.56 -8.39 12.99
C GLY A 827 12.10 -8.83 14.36
N THR A 828 13.16 -9.64 14.40
CA THR A 828 13.82 -10.04 15.64
C THR A 828 14.35 -8.82 16.41
N ALA A 829 14.98 -7.85 15.72
CA ALA A 829 15.46 -6.62 16.36
C ALA A 829 14.30 -5.78 16.94
N ALA A 830 13.19 -5.67 16.21
CA ALA A 830 11.99 -4.95 16.68
C ALA A 830 11.38 -5.62 17.92
N GLU A 831 11.33 -6.94 17.96
CA GLU A 831 10.82 -7.71 19.10
C GLU A 831 11.73 -7.61 20.33
N LEU A 832 13.05 -7.56 20.14
CA LEU A 832 14.01 -7.25 21.20
C LEU A 832 13.74 -5.86 21.82
N MET A 833 13.55 -4.86 21.00
CA MET A 833 13.21 -3.50 21.45
C MET A 833 11.89 -3.51 22.23
N LYS A 834 10.84 -4.15 21.75
CA LYS A 834 9.54 -4.27 22.41
C LYS A 834 9.66 -4.96 23.76
N LEU A 835 10.38 -6.07 23.81
CA LEU A 835 10.62 -6.80 25.06
C LEU A 835 11.45 -5.95 26.04
N GLY A 836 12.44 -5.21 25.54
CA GLY A 836 13.21 -4.22 26.31
C GLY A 836 12.32 -3.14 26.91
N MET A 837 11.40 -2.57 26.13
CA MET A 837 10.43 -1.57 26.60
C MET A 837 9.53 -2.11 27.73
N ILE A 838 9.02 -3.33 27.55
CA ILE A 838 8.16 -3.99 28.55
C ILE A 838 8.93 -4.22 29.85
N ASN A 839 10.14 -4.77 29.75
CA ASN A 839 10.96 -5.08 30.92
C ASN A 839 11.43 -3.79 31.63
N LEU A 840 11.79 -2.76 30.86
CA LEU A 840 12.17 -1.46 31.38
C LEU A 840 11.01 -0.80 32.14
N ASN A 841 9.81 -0.78 31.54
CA ASN A 841 8.64 -0.19 32.21
C ASN A 841 8.31 -0.90 33.54
N LYS A 842 8.44 -2.23 33.58
CA LYS A 842 8.31 -3.01 34.81
C LYS A 842 9.40 -2.67 35.84
N ALA A 843 10.64 -2.56 35.40
CA ALA A 843 11.79 -2.26 36.26
C ALA A 843 11.70 -0.86 36.88
N LEU A 844 11.35 0.15 36.09
CA LEU A 844 11.17 1.53 36.59
C LEU A 844 10.11 1.60 37.69
N LYS A 845 9.00 0.88 37.53
CA LYS A 845 7.94 0.79 38.56
C LYS A 845 8.39 0.04 39.80
N LYS A 846 9.13 -1.06 39.65
CA LYS A 846 9.66 -1.87 40.75
C LYS A 846 10.66 -1.09 41.58
N GLU A 847 11.52 -0.31 40.92
CA GLU A 847 12.55 0.52 41.62
C GLU A 847 11.99 1.87 42.09
N ASN A 848 10.66 2.12 41.92
CA ASN A 848 9.98 3.38 42.27
C ASN A 848 10.61 4.61 41.63
N LEU A 849 11.09 4.47 40.37
CA LEU A 849 11.66 5.59 39.59
C LEU A 849 10.54 6.30 38.86
N ASN A 850 10.60 7.65 38.83
CA ASN A 850 9.63 8.51 38.16
C ASN A 850 9.93 8.73 36.68
N ALA A 851 11.00 8.13 36.18
CA ALA A 851 11.34 8.15 34.77
C ALA A 851 10.21 7.58 33.88
N LYS A 852 10.01 8.16 32.68
CA LYS A 852 8.95 7.79 31.72
C LYS A 852 9.52 7.61 30.33
N ILE A 853 9.23 6.48 29.68
CA ILE A 853 9.50 6.29 28.26
C ILE A 853 8.53 7.21 27.51
N LEU A 854 9.05 8.06 26.61
CA LEU A 854 8.25 9.00 25.82
C LEU A 854 8.11 8.56 24.40
N LEU A 855 9.23 8.22 23.74
CA LEU A 855 9.27 7.85 22.33
C LEU A 855 10.14 6.61 22.13
N GLN A 856 9.80 5.84 21.13
CA GLN A 856 10.63 4.81 20.53
C GLN A 856 10.93 5.25 19.09
N ILE A 857 12.19 5.38 18.73
CA ILE A 857 12.64 5.86 17.42
C ILE A 857 13.66 4.86 16.89
N HIS A 858 13.28 4.06 15.88
CA HIS A 858 14.13 3.00 15.32
C HIS A 858 14.68 2.06 16.39
N ASP A 859 15.95 2.17 16.76
CA ASP A 859 16.64 1.35 17.76
C ASP A 859 16.91 2.12 19.07
N GLU A 860 16.27 3.27 19.25
CA GLU A 860 16.47 4.21 20.35
C GLU A 860 15.19 4.41 21.17
N LEU A 861 15.34 4.55 22.48
CA LEU A 861 14.32 5.02 23.41
C LEU A 861 14.65 6.43 23.92
N LEU A 862 13.67 7.32 23.87
CA LEU A 862 13.71 8.62 24.50
C LEU A 862 12.96 8.57 25.82
N ILE A 863 13.66 8.86 26.92
CA ILE A 863 13.14 8.73 28.29
C ILE A 863 13.22 10.11 28.97
N SER A 864 12.15 10.54 29.64
CA SER A 864 12.17 11.70 30.54
C SER A 864 12.48 11.26 31.94
N VAL A 865 13.54 11.80 32.52
CA VAL A 865 14.08 11.37 33.82
C VAL A 865 14.22 12.57 34.77
N PRO A 866 13.71 12.52 36.01
CA PRO A 866 14.02 13.53 37.02
C PRO A 866 15.53 13.62 37.21
N GLN A 867 16.05 14.85 37.28
CA GLN A 867 17.50 15.07 37.32
C GLN A 867 18.19 14.36 38.48
N ASN A 868 17.52 14.25 39.62
CA ASN A 868 18.03 13.54 40.82
C ASN A 868 18.00 12.01 40.65
N GLU A 869 17.26 11.45 39.71
CA GLU A 869 17.18 10.00 39.47
C GLU A 869 18.04 9.55 38.26
N LEU A 870 18.74 10.47 37.58
CA LEU A 870 19.41 10.18 36.30
C LEU A 870 20.41 9.03 36.40
N SER A 871 21.33 9.06 37.38
CA SER A 871 22.35 8.03 37.51
C SER A 871 21.79 6.64 37.80
N GLN A 872 20.74 6.57 38.64
CA GLN A 872 20.08 5.30 38.92
C GLN A 872 19.30 4.78 37.73
N THR A 873 18.55 5.67 37.08
CA THR A 873 17.77 5.33 35.89
C THR A 873 18.67 4.83 34.74
N GLU A 874 19.80 5.49 34.48
CA GLU A 874 20.75 5.06 33.45
C GLU A 874 21.28 3.64 33.72
N LYS A 875 21.63 3.31 34.97
CA LYS A 875 22.05 1.95 35.32
C LYS A 875 20.97 0.92 35.07
N VAL A 876 19.72 1.20 35.49
CA VAL A 876 18.58 0.33 35.27
C VAL A 876 18.31 0.14 33.76
N VAL A 877 18.32 1.23 32.98
CA VAL A 877 18.13 1.20 31.55
C VAL A 877 19.17 0.30 30.86
N LYS A 878 20.45 0.51 31.12
CA LYS A 878 21.53 -0.34 30.57
C LYS A 878 21.36 -1.79 30.98
N GLN A 879 21.20 -2.05 32.27
CA GLN A 879 21.07 -3.40 32.79
C GLN A 879 19.89 -4.16 32.14
N ILE A 880 18.74 -3.53 31.98
CA ILE A 880 17.55 -4.18 31.42
C ILE A 880 17.68 -4.38 29.92
N LEU A 881 18.10 -3.38 29.18
CA LEU A 881 18.16 -3.46 27.72
C LEU A 881 19.30 -4.38 27.24
N GLU A 882 20.45 -4.37 27.89
CA GLU A 882 21.58 -5.23 27.51
C GLU A 882 21.34 -6.71 27.86
N ASN A 883 20.48 -7.00 28.86
CA ASN A 883 20.17 -8.34 29.30
C ASN A 883 18.74 -8.79 28.95
N VAL A 884 18.14 -8.21 27.89
CA VAL A 884 16.78 -8.55 27.47
C VAL A 884 16.67 -10.01 26.99
N VAL A 885 17.76 -10.58 26.49
CA VAL A 885 17.94 -11.98 26.08
C VAL A 885 19.28 -12.51 26.57
N ASN A 886 19.37 -13.83 26.71
CA ASN A 886 20.63 -14.50 27.05
C ASN A 886 21.29 -15.10 25.79
N TRP A 887 21.93 -14.24 24.99
CA TRP A 887 22.62 -14.63 23.75
C TRP A 887 24.15 -14.72 23.95
N ASN A 888 24.81 -15.50 23.08
CA ASN A 888 26.28 -15.53 22.99
C ASN A 888 26.86 -14.27 22.30
N VAL A 889 26.01 -13.39 21.77
CA VAL A 889 26.37 -12.07 21.24
C VAL A 889 25.90 -11.01 22.22
N PRO A 890 26.80 -10.20 22.84
CA PRO A 890 26.38 -9.20 23.81
C PRO A 890 25.58 -8.09 23.14
N LEU A 891 24.45 -7.68 23.73
CA LEU A 891 23.78 -6.44 23.37
C LEU A 891 24.45 -5.28 24.13
N VAL A 892 24.65 -4.16 23.45
CA VAL A 892 25.30 -2.97 24.01
C VAL A 892 24.42 -1.76 23.78
N VAL A 893 24.16 -0.99 24.83
CA VAL A 893 23.35 0.22 24.81
C VAL A 893 24.20 1.44 25.10
N SER A 894 24.21 2.38 24.18
CA SER A 894 24.79 3.70 24.38
C SER A 894 23.75 4.66 24.95
N THR A 895 24.11 5.40 25.97
CA THR A 895 23.26 6.38 26.63
C THR A 895 23.82 7.79 26.49
N ARG A 896 22.92 8.77 26.35
CA ARG A 896 23.23 10.21 26.38
C ARG A 896 22.11 10.92 27.12
N PHE A 897 22.42 12.02 27.77
CA PHE A 897 21.44 12.86 28.46
C PHE A 897 21.62 14.33 28.07
N GLY A 898 20.54 15.08 28.12
CA GLY A 898 20.51 16.49 27.75
C GLY A 898 19.20 17.18 28.12
N ASN A 899 19.18 18.50 27.93
CA ASN A 899 18.04 19.37 28.26
C ASN A 899 17.04 19.50 27.09
N ASP A 900 17.39 18.95 25.92
CA ASP A 900 16.51 18.84 24.77
C ASP A 900 16.92 17.64 23.92
N TRP A 901 16.11 17.35 22.90
CA TRP A 901 16.34 16.18 22.03
C TRP A 901 17.58 16.36 21.12
N GLN A 902 17.96 17.61 20.77
CA GLN A 902 19.14 17.86 19.95
C GLN A 902 20.43 17.50 20.67
N GLU A 903 20.56 17.85 21.97
CA GLU A 903 21.76 17.57 22.77
C GLU A 903 22.10 16.06 22.87
N ILE A 904 21.08 15.20 22.77
CA ILE A 904 21.25 13.74 22.83
C ILE A 904 21.32 13.08 21.45
N THR A 905 21.18 13.84 20.36
CA THR A 905 21.28 13.33 18.98
C THR A 905 22.73 12.99 18.63
N LYS A 906 22.94 11.90 17.86
CA LYS A 906 24.27 11.46 17.38
C LYS A 906 24.84 12.36 16.28
#